data_4a2913f9fd75c8f1aa4dcefdf757a28c
#
_entry.id   4a2913f9fd75c8f1aa4dcefdf757a28c
#
_cell.length_a   1.000
_cell.length_b   1.000
_cell.length_c   1.000
_cell.angle_alpha   90.00
_cell.angle_beta   90.00
_cell.angle_gamma   90.00
#
_symmetry.space_group_name_H-M   'P 1'
#
loop_
_entity.id
_entity.type
_entity.pdbx_description
1 polymer ?
#
loop_
_entity_poly.entity_id
_entity_poly.type
_entity_poly.pdbx_seq_one_letter_code
_entity_poly.pdbx_strand_id
1 'polypeptide(L)'
;MRPVQMLRALHAEPGLAALLGDWMHGDAVIGIRPARVLGADEDPFAALGSADDDDPPAVARAAPPSTGGNRHDLCALARPCAEPPAADPARFGGGWLGYLGYQLSRRLESLPPAPPHSGGLPEHHLARYDHVLVHDSAADRWFCESLPGADPARVAETIAAVERALGAGPASSSGASAPRSYRCGPFEAAVTGAAHAKAVRRALAHIRDGDIFQANICRELTAAFDGDPLDLFCTGYERLRPRFAGFLRVPGGAVASFSPELYLRRTGTAVLTSPIKGTAPADSDPRELHASAKNRAENVMIVDLMRNDLSRVCVPGSVLSPAVPRVEPHTGVHHLVADVHGTLRPGLDDAALLRSTFPPGSCTGAPKVRATEIINALETTARGVYTGGIGYASPVAGLAMNVAIRTFEFSGATVRLGVGGGIVADSDPDGEAFETLVKAAPLLDAVGARFGSELSREWCEHAESSEVATPACVGGGGAPSRAAASLRDAPVIRSTPDPSLGVFTTMLVREGRPEQLVEHLARLGSSVRACFSHELPGALAEQVRQRAAGLDGPHRLRVTTVPDAGSLCLEMTHAPLNPPGAAPPVAPWVLRPVVVPGGWGRHKWADRRALDTTPGPWSPVCDPLLVDQDGTVLETGRANVFVVRGGVVTTPPVDGRILPGVMRARVLSSLRAAGYEVREQDITLADIAGASEVFVTNALRGARPVGEIRGVGAWAPGPVTVWVQRALADAPWRTGGIAPIDTTR
;
A
#
# COMPACT_ATOMS: atom_id res chain seq x y z
N MET A 1 -19.83 -1.99 8.19
CA MET A 1 -18.71 -2.00 9.16
C MET A 1 -17.44 -2.46 8.42
N ARG A 2 -16.37 -1.66 8.43
CA ARG A 2 -15.12 -2.01 7.73
C ARG A 2 -14.38 -3.16 8.45
N PRO A 3 -13.50 -3.92 7.73
CA PRO A 3 -12.80 -5.07 8.32
C PRO A 3 -12.06 -4.79 9.63
N VAL A 4 -11.34 -3.67 9.73
CA VAL A 4 -10.63 -3.30 10.98
C VAL A 4 -11.58 -3.04 12.14
N GLN A 5 -12.77 -2.48 11.89
CA GLN A 5 -13.78 -2.26 12.92
C GLN A 5 -14.38 -3.58 13.42
N MET A 6 -14.61 -4.52 12.50
CA MET A 6 -15.07 -5.87 12.84
C MET A 6 -14.03 -6.61 13.69
N LEU A 7 -12.76 -6.54 13.30
CA LEU A 7 -11.66 -7.13 14.08
C LEU A 7 -11.58 -6.58 15.51
N ARG A 8 -11.65 -5.26 15.66
CA ARG A 8 -11.66 -4.64 17.00
C ARG A 8 -12.87 -5.07 17.82
N ALA A 9 -14.03 -5.21 17.20
CA ALA A 9 -15.24 -5.65 17.87
C ALA A 9 -15.17 -7.14 18.31
N LEU A 10 -14.43 -7.96 17.58
CA LEU A 10 -14.21 -9.38 17.85
C LEU A 10 -12.89 -9.67 18.62
N HIS A 11 -12.24 -8.66 19.18
CA HIS A 11 -10.89 -8.79 19.78
C HIS A 11 -10.78 -9.86 20.87
N ALA A 12 -11.84 -10.07 21.64
CA ALA A 12 -11.89 -11.04 22.74
C ALA A 12 -12.27 -12.47 22.30
N GLU A 13 -12.64 -12.68 21.04
CA GLU A 13 -13.07 -13.98 20.57
C GLU A 13 -11.87 -14.96 20.47
N PRO A 14 -12.05 -16.21 20.94
CA PRO A 14 -10.97 -17.19 20.95
C PRO A 14 -10.55 -17.60 19.54
N GLY A 15 -9.24 -17.80 19.35
CA GLY A 15 -8.67 -18.26 18.10
C GLY A 15 -8.89 -17.28 16.95
N LEU A 16 -8.89 -15.97 17.22
CA LEU A 16 -9.05 -14.95 16.19
C LEU A 16 -7.93 -15.02 15.16
N ALA A 17 -8.31 -15.22 13.90
CA ALA A 17 -7.45 -15.17 12.73
C ALA A 17 -8.08 -14.26 11.68
N ALA A 18 -7.27 -13.45 10.98
CA ALA A 18 -7.76 -12.56 9.95
C ALA A 18 -6.79 -12.45 8.77
N LEU A 19 -7.34 -12.47 7.58
CA LEU A 19 -6.64 -12.24 6.32
C LEU A 19 -7.32 -11.06 5.61
N LEU A 20 -6.56 -9.99 5.36
CA LEU A 20 -7.06 -8.75 4.76
C LEU A 20 -6.25 -8.38 3.53
N GLY A 21 -6.91 -7.91 2.47
CA GLY A 21 -6.26 -7.47 1.23
C GLY A 21 -6.54 -8.40 0.04
N ASP A 22 -5.51 -8.66 -0.79
CA ASP A 22 -5.67 -9.37 -2.07
C ASP A 22 -5.74 -10.90 -1.96
N TRP A 23 -6.13 -11.42 -0.81
CA TRP A 23 -6.27 -12.87 -0.62
C TRP A 23 -7.33 -13.48 -1.53
N MET A 24 -8.48 -12.78 -1.63
CA MET A 24 -9.63 -13.18 -2.42
C MET A 24 -10.23 -11.95 -3.13
N HIS A 25 -9.48 -11.36 -4.07
CA HIS A 25 -9.92 -10.19 -4.85
C HIS A 25 -10.30 -8.94 -4.01
N GLY A 26 -9.60 -8.75 -2.87
CA GLY A 26 -9.82 -7.61 -1.98
C GLY A 26 -10.80 -7.89 -0.83
N ASP A 27 -11.34 -9.10 -0.72
CA ASP A 27 -12.20 -9.51 0.37
C ASP A 27 -11.40 -9.74 1.67
N ALA A 28 -12.07 -9.62 2.82
CA ALA A 28 -11.50 -9.96 4.11
C ALA A 28 -12.10 -11.27 4.64
N VAL A 29 -11.27 -12.12 5.24
CA VAL A 29 -11.68 -13.36 5.88
C VAL A 29 -11.32 -13.31 7.37
N ILE A 30 -12.27 -13.56 8.25
CA ILE A 30 -12.05 -13.63 9.71
C ILE A 30 -12.57 -14.97 10.22
N GLY A 31 -11.67 -15.73 10.86
CA GLY A 31 -11.99 -16.93 11.61
C GLY A 31 -11.98 -16.66 13.11
N ILE A 32 -12.98 -17.15 13.81
CA ILE A 32 -13.05 -17.21 15.29
C ILE A 32 -13.52 -18.61 15.70
N ARG A 33 -13.18 -19.04 16.91
CA ARG A 33 -13.65 -20.31 17.47
C ARG A 33 -13.33 -21.51 16.56
N PRO A 34 -12.04 -21.79 16.28
CA PRO A 34 -11.66 -22.87 15.38
C PRO A 34 -12.22 -24.23 15.86
N ALA A 35 -12.62 -25.08 14.91
CA ALA A 35 -13.07 -26.43 15.17
C ALA A 35 -11.93 -27.33 15.65
N ARG A 36 -10.70 -27.05 15.19
CA ARG A 36 -9.47 -27.79 15.54
C ARG A 36 -8.27 -26.85 15.47
N VAL A 37 -7.31 -27.06 16.34
CA VAL A 37 -5.97 -26.48 16.22
C VAL A 37 -4.99 -27.65 16.09
N LEU A 38 -4.09 -27.57 15.11
CA LEU A 38 -3.10 -28.60 14.86
C LEU A 38 -2.09 -28.65 16.00
N GLY A 39 -1.80 -29.84 16.47
CA GLY A 39 -0.79 -30.07 17.52
C GLY A 39 0.63 -29.80 17.04
N ALA A 40 1.53 -29.48 17.96
CA ALA A 40 2.93 -29.14 17.64
C ALA A 40 3.70 -30.32 17.00
N ASP A 41 3.33 -31.55 17.33
CA ASP A 41 3.97 -32.78 16.84
C ASP A 41 3.35 -33.28 15.51
N GLU A 42 2.20 -32.75 15.11
CA GLU A 42 1.54 -33.13 13.87
C GLU A 42 2.26 -32.53 12.65
N ASP A 43 2.15 -33.19 11.50
CA ASP A 43 2.72 -32.71 10.26
C ASP A 43 1.83 -31.65 9.61
N PRO A 44 2.24 -30.36 9.61
CA PRO A 44 1.42 -29.29 9.07
C PRO A 44 1.24 -29.40 7.54
N PHE A 45 2.19 -30.01 6.82
CA PHE A 45 2.05 -30.20 5.38
C PHE A 45 0.97 -31.25 5.09
N ALA A 46 0.97 -32.35 5.83
CA ALA A 46 -0.05 -33.39 5.69
C ALA A 46 -1.45 -32.85 6.00
N ALA A 47 -1.58 -32.04 7.04
CA ALA A 47 -2.85 -31.41 7.41
C ALA A 47 -3.42 -30.52 6.31
N LEU A 48 -2.57 -29.81 5.55
CA LEU A 48 -2.98 -28.95 4.44
C LEU A 48 -3.29 -29.74 3.14
N GLY A 49 -2.80 -30.97 3.02
CA GLY A 49 -3.03 -31.84 1.84
C GLY A 49 -4.23 -32.77 1.99
N SER A 50 -4.65 -33.07 3.21
CA SER A 50 -5.81 -33.93 3.42
C SER A 50 -7.10 -33.18 3.06
N ALA A 51 -7.78 -33.65 2.03
CA ALA A 51 -9.22 -33.54 1.96
C ALA A 51 -9.73 -34.37 3.16
N ASP A 52 -10.54 -33.76 4.01
CA ASP A 52 -11.01 -34.30 5.29
C ASP A 52 -11.18 -35.83 5.32
N ASP A 53 -10.60 -36.50 6.33
CA ASP A 53 -10.80 -37.92 6.61
C ASP A 53 -12.28 -38.26 6.94
N ASP A 54 -13.17 -37.25 7.09
CA ASP A 54 -14.60 -37.39 7.31
C ASP A 54 -15.45 -37.24 6.03
N ASP A 55 -14.87 -37.00 4.86
CA ASP A 55 -15.60 -37.01 3.60
C ASP A 55 -15.56 -38.41 2.95
N PRO A 56 -16.68 -38.96 2.47
CA PRO A 56 -16.69 -40.28 1.81
C PRO A 56 -15.75 -40.26 0.58
N PRO A 57 -15.09 -41.38 0.25
CA PRO A 57 -14.04 -41.44 -0.76
C PRO A 57 -14.52 -40.86 -2.07
N ALA A 58 -13.81 -39.83 -2.56
CA ALA A 58 -14.14 -39.10 -3.78
C ALA A 58 -13.98 -40.01 -5.00
N VAL A 59 -15.09 -40.57 -5.45
CA VAL A 59 -15.19 -41.18 -6.79
C VAL A 59 -15.27 -40.05 -7.81
N ALA A 60 -14.28 -40.02 -8.70
CA ALA A 60 -14.21 -39.27 -9.96
C ALA A 60 -14.47 -37.73 -9.87
N ARG A 61 -13.39 -36.97 -9.66
CA ARG A 61 -13.38 -35.53 -9.86
C ARG A 61 -13.14 -35.17 -11.34
N ALA A 62 -14.22 -35.12 -12.12
CA ALA A 62 -14.28 -34.49 -13.44
C ALA A 62 -15.52 -33.60 -13.53
N ALA A 63 -15.62 -32.57 -12.64
CA ALA A 63 -16.50 -31.42 -12.82
C ALA A 63 -16.07 -30.33 -11.79
N PRO A 64 -16.26 -29.02 -12.06
CA PRO A 64 -16.05 -28.01 -11.03
C PRO A 64 -16.99 -28.31 -9.85
N PRO A 65 -16.55 -28.18 -8.59
CA PRO A 65 -17.34 -28.55 -7.44
C PRO A 65 -18.54 -27.60 -7.31
N SER A 66 -19.72 -28.11 -7.59
CA SER A 66 -21.00 -27.55 -7.13
C SER A 66 -21.19 -27.99 -5.66
N THR A 67 -20.32 -27.62 -4.78
CA THR A 67 -20.39 -28.02 -3.37
C THR A 67 -20.99 -26.90 -2.57
N GLY A 68 -22.26 -27.05 -2.24
CA GLY A 68 -23.06 -26.16 -1.44
C GLY A 68 -22.56 -25.98 -0.03
N GLY A 69 -21.69 -25.00 0.18
CA GLY A 69 -21.56 -24.33 1.45
C GLY A 69 -22.65 -23.25 1.56
N ASN A 70 -23.15 -23.01 2.76
CA ASN A 70 -24.15 -21.99 3.01
C ASN A 70 -23.49 -20.61 3.22
N ARG A 71 -24.07 -19.58 2.65
CA ARG A 71 -23.68 -18.18 2.83
C ARG A 71 -24.84 -17.41 3.43
N HIS A 72 -24.67 -16.88 4.65
CA HIS A 72 -25.68 -16.08 5.35
C HIS A 72 -25.29 -14.61 5.34
N ASP A 73 -26.17 -13.75 4.87
CA ASP A 73 -25.98 -12.30 4.87
C ASP A 73 -26.21 -11.73 6.27
N LEU A 74 -25.13 -11.23 6.89
CA LEU A 74 -25.16 -10.63 8.23
C LEU A 74 -25.75 -9.21 8.25
N CYS A 75 -25.84 -8.52 7.11
CA CYS A 75 -26.48 -7.21 7.05
C CYS A 75 -28.01 -7.30 7.11
N ALA A 76 -28.60 -8.45 6.79
CA ALA A 76 -30.04 -8.68 6.94
C ALA A 76 -30.47 -8.75 8.42
N LEU A 77 -29.57 -9.06 9.34
CA LEU A 77 -29.84 -9.09 10.78
C LEU A 77 -30.09 -7.69 11.39
N ALA A 78 -29.62 -6.63 10.73
CA ALA A 78 -29.81 -5.25 11.20
C ALA A 78 -31.12 -4.58 10.69
N ARG A 79 -31.91 -5.24 9.81
CA ARG A 79 -33.17 -4.75 9.29
C ARG A 79 -34.12 -5.93 9.05
N PRO A 80 -35.38 -5.91 9.55
CA PRO A 80 -36.35 -6.92 9.21
C PRO A 80 -36.76 -6.72 7.73
N CYS A 81 -36.22 -7.49 6.81
CA CYS A 81 -36.64 -7.58 5.42
C CYS A 81 -37.36 -8.89 5.18
N ALA A 82 -38.44 -8.80 4.42
CA ALA A 82 -39.22 -9.93 3.97
C ALA A 82 -38.37 -10.88 3.11
N GLU A 83 -38.56 -12.18 3.34
CA GLU A 83 -38.00 -13.36 2.70
C GLU A 83 -36.48 -13.42 2.56
N PRO A 84 -35.81 -14.46 3.09
CA PRO A 84 -34.39 -14.67 2.86
C PRO A 84 -34.15 -14.94 1.36
N PRO A 85 -33.20 -14.24 0.71
CA PRO A 85 -32.79 -14.56 -0.65
C PRO A 85 -32.28 -16.00 -0.70
N ALA A 86 -32.45 -16.66 -1.86
CA ALA A 86 -31.91 -18.00 -2.10
C ALA A 86 -30.42 -18.03 -1.70
N ALA A 87 -30.01 -19.09 -0.98
CA ALA A 87 -28.64 -19.21 -0.47
C ALA A 87 -27.62 -19.17 -1.63
N ASP A 88 -26.77 -18.14 -1.61
CA ASP A 88 -25.67 -18.00 -2.55
C ASP A 88 -24.53 -18.98 -2.15
N PRO A 89 -23.81 -19.60 -3.09
CA PRO A 89 -22.74 -20.53 -2.74
C PRO A 89 -21.60 -19.82 -1.99
N ALA A 90 -21.02 -20.49 -1.00
CA ALA A 90 -19.88 -19.96 -0.27
C ALA A 90 -18.68 -19.72 -1.21
N ARG A 91 -17.96 -18.61 -1.00
CA ARG A 91 -16.72 -18.29 -1.74
C ARG A 91 -15.50 -18.87 -1.05
N PHE A 92 -15.53 -18.93 0.27
CA PHE A 92 -14.46 -19.47 1.10
C PHE A 92 -14.93 -20.65 1.93
N GLY A 93 -16.09 -20.55 2.56
CA GLY A 93 -16.74 -21.57 3.37
C GLY A 93 -16.05 -21.83 4.71
N GLY A 94 -14.75 -21.99 4.71
CA GLY A 94 -13.90 -22.35 5.82
C GLY A 94 -12.64 -23.06 5.36
N GLY A 95 -11.86 -23.62 6.32
CA GLY A 95 -10.60 -24.30 6.05
C GLY A 95 -9.56 -24.02 7.11
N TRP A 96 -8.31 -24.31 6.80
CA TRP A 96 -7.15 -24.01 7.63
C TRP A 96 -6.70 -22.56 7.43
N LEU A 97 -6.52 -21.80 8.52
CA LEU A 97 -5.83 -20.52 8.54
C LEU A 97 -4.66 -20.61 9.51
N GLY A 98 -3.51 -20.03 9.12
CA GLY A 98 -2.36 -20.07 10.00
C GLY A 98 -1.04 -19.75 9.32
N TYR A 99 0.05 -20.26 9.89
CA TYR A 99 1.39 -20.09 9.35
C TYR A 99 2.24 -21.36 9.41
N LEU A 100 3.22 -21.39 8.51
CA LEU A 100 4.33 -22.32 8.45
C LEU A 100 5.62 -21.53 8.70
N GLY A 101 6.32 -21.77 9.81
CA GLY A 101 7.57 -21.08 10.13
C GLY A 101 8.75 -21.62 9.31
N TYR A 102 9.76 -20.78 9.11
CA TYR A 102 10.92 -21.08 8.26
C TYR A 102 11.64 -22.39 8.62
N GLN A 103 11.77 -22.71 9.92
CA GLN A 103 12.48 -23.88 10.41
C GLN A 103 11.83 -25.22 10.01
N LEU A 104 10.57 -25.23 9.56
CA LEU A 104 9.92 -26.43 8.99
C LEU A 104 10.64 -26.95 7.74
N SER A 105 11.49 -26.14 7.09
CA SER A 105 12.41 -26.60 6.03
C SER A 105 13.26 -27.79 6.45
N ARG A 106 13.55 -27.94 7.75
CA ARG A 106 14.31 -29.04 8.31
C ARG A 106 13.54 -30.38 8.38
N ARG A 107 12.21 -30.32 8.26
CA ARG A 107 11.37 -31.52 8.09
C ARG A 107 11.35 -32.02 6.63
N LEU A 108 11.80 -31.16 5.70
CA LEU A 108 11.82 -31.45 4.28
C LEU A 108 13.21 -31.82 3.76
N GLU A 109 14.24 -31.22 4.33
CA GLU A 109 15.63 -31.39 3.89
C GLU A 109 16.54 -31.71 5.09
N SER A 110 17.61 -32.49 4.86
CA SER A 110 18.62 -32.77 5.88
C SER A 110 19.55 -31.56 6.06
N LEU A 111 19.21 -30.68 6.99
CA LEU A 111 19.91 -29.45 7.26
C LEU A 111 20.68 -29.50 8.58
N PRO A 112 21.82 -28.77 8.73
CA PRO A 112 22.52 -28.58 9.98
C PRO A 112 21.60 -28.03 11.10
N PRO A 113 21.96 -28.17 12.39
CA PRO A 113 21.20 -27.56 13.47
C PRO A 113 20.91 -26.09 13.23
N ALA A 114 19.64 -25.68 13.45
CA ALA A 114 19.28 -24.27 13.36
C ALA A 114 19.93 -23.47 14.50
N PRO A 115 20.18 -22.16 14.31
CA PRO A 115 20.50 -21.27 15.40
C PRO A 115 19.42 -21.32 16.49
N PRO A 116 19.73 -20.92 17.74
CA PRO A 116 18.76 -20.90 18.82
C PRO A 116 17.58 -19.97 18.46
N HIS A 117 16.37 -20.40 18.82
CA HIS A 117 15.16 -19.61 18.63
C HIS A 117 15.01 -18.63 19.80
N SER A 118 14.89 -17.35 19.53
CA SER A 118 14.69 -16.29 20.52
C SER A 118 13.22 -16.11 20.92
N GLY A 119 12.28 -16.67 20.16
CA GLY A 119 10.84 -16.52 20.33
C GLY A 119 10.15 -17.73 20.97
N GLY A 120 9.01 -17.47 21.65
CA GLY A 120 8.18 -18.51 22.27
C GLY A 120 7.04 -19.04 21.39
N LEU A 121 6.98 -18.66 20.11
CA LEU A 121 5.94 -19.13 19.20
C LEU A 121 6.29 -20.51 18.64
N PRO A 122 5.29 -21.38 18.35
CA PRO A 122 5.53 -22.69 17.76
C PRO A 122 6.07 -22.58 16.32
N GLU A 123 6.71 -23.66 15.81
CA GLU A 123 7.22 -23.69 14.42
C GLU A 123 6.12 -23.58 13.38
N HIS A 124 4.89 -23.95 13.74
CA HIS A 124 3.70 -23.76 12.92
C HIS A 124 2.48 -23.53 13.81
N HIS A 125 1.47 -22.88 13.24
CA HIS A 125 0.15 -22.79 13.82
C HIS A 125 -0.88 -22.84 12.69
N LEU A 126 -1.70 -23.89 12.69
CA LEU A 126 -2.80 -24.06 11.78
C LEU A 126 -4.07 -24.30 12.58
N ALA A 127 -5.06 -23.45 12.40
CA ALA A 127 -6.37 -23.57 13.03
C ALA A 127 -7.43 -23.79 11.92
N ARG A 128 -8.26 -24.84 12.10
CA ARG A 128 -9.31 -25.20 11.18
C ARG A 128 -10.62 -24.53 11.59
N TYR A 129 -11.20 -23.79 10.68
CA TYR A 129 -12.49 -23.13 10.84
C TYR A 129 -13.48 -23.80 9.90
N ASP A 130 -14.55 -24.36 10.41
CA ASP A 130 -15.65 -24.93 9.65
C ASP A 130 -16.63 -23.86 9.15
N HIS A 131 -16.47 -22.64 9.66
CA HIS A 131 -17.16 -21.43 9.20
C HIS A 131 -16.29 -20.19 9.41
N VAL A 132 -16.52 -19.15 8.63
CA VAL A 132 -15.76 -17.89 8.68
C VAL A 132 -16.68 -16.70 8.37
N LEU A 133 -16.22 -15.51 8.76
CA LEU A 133 -16.82 -14.25 8.35
C LEU A 133 -16.07 -13.74 7.11
N VAL A 134 -16.81 -13.45 6.04
CA VAL A 134 -16.25 -12.92 4.78
C VAL A 134 -16.83 -11.54 4.53
N HIS A 135 -15.97 -10.55 4.31
CA HIS A 135 -16.36 -9.23 3.82
C HIS A 135 -16.27 -9.21 2.30
N ASP A 136 -17.41 -9.14 1.62
CA ASP A 136 -17.47 -8.92 0.18
C ASP A 136 -17.19 -7.43 -0.10
N SER A 137 -16.00 -7.13 -0.62
CA SER A 137 -15.56 -5.76 -0.88
C SER A 137 -16.34 -5.07 -1.99
N ALA A 138 -16.87 -5.84 -2.96
CA ALA A 138 -17.67 -5.31 -4.06
C ALA A 138 -19.08 -4.92 -3.61
N ALA A 139 -19.66 -5.70 -2.68
CA ALA A 139 -20.98 -5.44 -2.12
C ALA A 139 -20.94 -4.58 -0.84
N ASP A 140 -19.75 -4.39 -0.23
CA ASP A 140 -19.52 -3.81 1.11
C ASP A 140 -20.40 -4.46 2.19
N ARG A 141 -20.47 -5.80 2.16
CA ARG A 141 -21.33 -6.60 3.05
C ARG A 141 -20.56 -7.73 3.71
N TRP A 142 -21.00 -8.11 4.92
CA TRP A 142 -20.49 -9.24 5.66
C TRP A 142 -21.38 -10.46 5.50
N PHE A 143 -20.74 -11.60 5.37
CA PHE A 143 -21.39 -12.90 5.29
C PHE A 143 -20.75 -13.86 6.30
N CYS A 144 -21.55 -14.73 6.89
CA CYS A 144 -21.05 -15.93 7.56
C CYS A 144 -21.12 -17.07 6.55
N GLU A 145 -20.00 -17.59 6.15
CA GLU A 145 -19.88 -18.73 5.24
C GLU A 145 -19.47 -19.97 6.03
N SER A 146 -20.03 -21.12 5.69
CA SER A 146 -19.72 -22.39 6.38
C SER A 146 -19.49 -23.53 5.39
N LEU A 147 -18.64 -24.48 5.80
CA LEU A 147 -18.47 -25.75 5.09
C LEU A 147 -19.68 -26.66 5.29
N PRO A 148 -19.91 -27.64 4.40
CA PRO A 148 -20.83 -28.73 4.66
C PRO A 148 -20.42 -29.47 5.96
N GLY A 149 -21.39 -29.76 6.83
CA GLY A 149 -21.11 -30.43 8.12
C GLY A 149 -20.59 -29.50 9.23
N ALA A 150 -20.54 -28.18 9.01
CA ALA A 150 -20.23 -27.24 10.07
C ALA A 150 -21.20 -27.37 11.25
N ASP A 151 -20.67 -27.25 12.48
CA ASP A 151 -21.48 -27.33 13.69
C ASP A 151 -22.43 -26.13 13.79
N PRO A 152 -23.77 -26.35 13.73
CA PRO A 152 -24.74 -25.25 13.76
C PRO A 152 -24.66 -24.40 15.03
N ALA A 153 -24.24 -24.99 16.15
CA ALA A 153 -24.14 -24.28 17.42
C ALA A 153 -22.98 -23.27 17.37
N ARG A 154 -21.81 -23.65 16.84
CA ARG A 154 -20.68 -22.73 16.65
C ARG A 154 -20.98 -21.62 15.63
N VAL A 155 -21.66 -21.96 14.55
CA VAL A 155 -22.12 -20.96 13.57
C VAL A 155 -23.03 -19.94 14.25
N ALA A 156 -24.03 -20.41 15.02
CA ALA A 156 -24.96 -19.55 15.75
C ALA A 156 -24.24 -18.67 16.80
N GLU A 157 -23.27 -19.19 17.52
CA GLU A 157 -22.45 -18.43 18.46
C GLU A 157 -21.63 -17.35 17.76
N THR A 158 -21.09 -17.64 16.58
CA THR A 158 -20.34 -16.66 15.76
C THR A 158 -21.25 -15.55 15.26
N ILE A 159 -22.45 -15.90 14.77
CA ILE A 159 -23.46 -14.92 14.37
C ILE A 159 -23.83 -14.03 15.56
N ALA A 160 -24.11 -14.61 16.72
CA ALA A 160 -24.43 -13.88 17.94
C ALA A 160 -23.27 -12.94 18.39
N ALA A 161 -22.01 -13.35 18.21
CA ALA A 161 -20.86 -12.49 18.48
C ALA A 161 -20.83 -11.27 17.55
N VAL A 162 -21.11 -11.46 16.27
CA VAL A 162 -21.22 -10.36 15.28
C VAL A 162 -22.42 -9.47 15.57
N GLU A 163 -23.56 -10.02 15.94
CA GLU A 163 -24.74 -9.24 16.34
C GLU A 163 -24.45 -8.33 17.54
N ARG A 164 -23.76 -8.86 18.56
CA ARG A 164 -23.31 -8.06 19.71
C ARG A 164 -22.37 -6.94 19.27
N ALA A 165 -21.43 -7.25 18.35
CA ALA A 165 -20.48 -6.28 17.82
C ALA A 165 -21.17 -5.17 17.01
N LEU A 166 -22.21 -5.52 16.24
CA LEU A 166 -23.03 -4.58 15.47
C LEU A 166 -23.98 -3.76 16.35
N GLY A 167 -24.58 -4.41 17.38
CA GLY A 167 -25.55 -3.80 18.28
C GLY A 167 -24.93 -2.82 19.31
N ALA A 168 -23.64 -2.97 19.60
CA ALA A 168 -22.92 -2.06 20.47
C ALA A 168 -22.75 -0.63 19.88
N GLY A 169 -23.17 -0.43 18.62
CA GLY A 169 -23.02 0.84 17.90
C GLY A 169 -21.56 1.25 17.72
N PRO A 170 -21.21 2.15 16.81
CA PRO A 170 -19.90 2.76 16.84
C PRO A 170 -19.82 3.50 18.17
N ALA A 171 -18.96 3.03 19.08
CA ALA A 171 -18.65 3.77 20.29
C ALA A 171 -18.39 5.21 19.85
N SER A 172 -19.15 6.15 20.40
CA SER A 172 -19.14 7.57 20.04
C SER A 172 -17.73 8.12 20.21
N SER A 173 -16.89 7.88 19.22
CA SER A 173 -15.59 8.50 19.10
C SER A 173 -15.81 9.92 18.60
N SER A 174 -16.18 10.79 19.53
CA SER A 174 -15.90 12.21 19.43
C SER A 174 -14.42 12.36 19.06
N GLY A 175 -14.13 12.79 17.87
CA GLY A 175 -12.99 13.37 17.19
C GLY A 175 -11.61 13.53 17.84
N ALA A 176 -11.20 12.66 18.77
CA ALA A 176 -9.81 12.49 19.18
C ALA A 176 -9.42 11.04 18.86
N SER A 177 -8.31 10.86 18.17
CA SER A 177 -7.67 9.53 18.03
C SER A 177 -7.65 8.88 19.40
N ALA A 178 -8.43 7.80 19.59
CA ALA A 178 -8.40 7.06 20.84
C ALA A 178 -6.94 6.77 21.19
N PRO A 179 -6.48 6.99 22.42
CA PRO A 179 -5.11 6.71 22.81
C PRO A 179 -4.80 5.27 22.42
N ARG A 180 -3.63 5.05 21.77
CA ARG A 180 -3.18 3.70 21.37
C ARG A 180 -3.26 2.82 22.62
N SER A 181 -4.00 1.72 22.53
CA SER A 181 -4.15 0.78 23.64
C SER A 181 -2.90 -0.09 23.85
N TYR A 182 -1.82 0.17 23.09
CA TYR A 182 -0.55 -0.50 23.23
C TYR A 182 0.63 0.47 23.32
N ARG A 183 1.71 -0.02 23.93
CA ARG A 183 3.00 0.65 24.00
C ARG A 183 4.05 -0.27 23.39
N CYS A 184 4.82 0.28 22.46
CA CYS A 184 5.95 -0.40 21.86
C CYS A 184 7.23 0.37 22.24
N GLY A 185 8.17 -0.33 22.87
CA GLY A 185 9.49 0.22 23.18
C GLY A 185 10.32 0.50 21.93
N PRO A 186 11.51 1.08 22.09
CA PRO A 186 12.45 1.20 21.00
C PRO A 186 12.94 -0.18 20.56
N PHE A 187 13.09 -0.37 19.25
CA PHE A 187 13.62 -1.59 18.68
C PHE A 187 15.15 -1.59 18.74
N GLU A 188 15.71 -2.66 19.26
CA GLU A 188 17.15 -2.95 19.30
C GLU A 188 17.44 -4.19 18.46
N ALA A 189 18.67 -4.29 17.93
CA ALA A 189 19.11 -5.47 17.20
C ALA A 189 19.95 -6.39 18.08
N ALA A 190 19.67 -7.69 18.04
CA ALA A 190 20.55 -8.70 18.65
C ALA A 190 21.92 -8.77 17.96
N VAL A 191 21.98 -8.37 16.69
CA VAL A 191 23.17 -8.37 15.84
C VAL A 191 23.43 -6.94 15.33
N THR A 192 24.60 -6.38 15.66
CA THR A 192 25.00 -5.05 15.17
C THR A 192 25.14 -5.03 13.65
N GLY A 193 25.06 -3.85 13.03
CA GLY A 193 25.29 -3.68 11.59
C GLY A 193 26.65 -4.22 11.14
N ALA A 194 27.71 -3.98 11.92
CA ALA A 194 29.05 -4.51 11.64
C ALA A 194 29.11 -6.04 11.66
N ALA A 195 28.38 -6.68 12.60
CA ALA A 195 28.30 -8.14 12.65
C ALA A 195 27.47 -8.71 11.49
N HIS A 196 26.40 -8.03 11.09
CA HIS A 196 25.62 -8.38 9.91
C HIS A 196 26.47 -8.23 8.63
N ALA A 197 27.17 -7.12 8.45
CA ALA A 197 28.10 -6.91 7.34
C ALA A 197 29.20 -7.99 7.27
N LYS A 198 29.66 -8.49 8.42
CA LYS A 198 30.59 -9.64 8.48
C LYS A 198 29.94 -10.93 7.94
N ALA A 199 28.67 -11.19 8.28
CA ALA A 199 27.94 -12.34 7.74
C ALA A 199 27.75 -12.18 6.21
N VAL A 200 27.44 -10.99 5.72
CA VAL A 200 27.38 -10.68 4.28
C VAL A 200 28.71 -10.95 3.57
N ARG A 201 29.85 -10.51 4.15
CA ARG A 201 31.20 -10.79 3.58
C ARG A 201 31.46 -12.30 3.46
N ARG A 202 31.00 -13.10 4.41
CA ARG A 202 31.12 -14.57 4.36
C ARG A 202 30.20 -15.17 3.30
N ALA A 203 28.96 -14.68 3.17
CA ALA A 203 28.06 -15.10 2.07
C ALA A 203 28.66 -14.79 0.70
N LEU A 204 29.29 -13.59 0.54
CA LEU A 204 30.01 -13.21 -0.67
C LEU A 204 31.22 -14.13 -0.96
N ALA A 205 31.92 -14.64 0.05
CA ALA A 205 32.99 -15.63 -0.14
C ALA A 205 32.39 -16.91 -0.75
N HIS A 206 31.32 -17.45 -0.21
CA HIS A 206 30.63 -18.62 -0.78
C HIS A 206 30.13 -18.40 -2.22
N ILE A 207 29.71 -17.18 -2.55
CA ILE A 207 29.32 -16.82 -3.92
C ILE A 207 30.53 -16.85 -4.86
N ARG A 208 31.68 -16.30 -4.43
CA ARG A 208 32.92 -16.29 -5.22
C ARG A 208 33.51 -17.69 -5.40
N ASP A 209 33.36 -18.52 -4.38
CA ASP A 209 33.81 -19.93 -4.42
C ASP A 209 32.90 -20.82 -5.28
N GLY A 210 31.73 -20.27 -5.73
CA GLY A 210 30.77 -20.98 -6.58
C GLY A 210 29.83 -21.91 -5.83
N ASP A 211 29.78 -21.84 -4.51
CA ASP A 211 28.86 -22.64 -3.67
C ASP A 211 27.40 -22.30 -3.92
N ILE A 212 27.11 -20.97 -4.07
CA ILE A 212 25.77 -20.42 -4.27
C ILE A 212 25.81 -19.21 -5.20
N PHE A 213 24.68 -18.87 -5.80
CA PHE A 213 24.52 -17.63 -6.56
C PHE A 213 23.99 -16.48 -5.70
N GLN A 214 23.20 -16.81 -4.68
CA GLN A 214 22.58 -15.85 -3.77
C GLN A 214 22.29 -16.53 -2.42
N ALA A 215 22.33 -15.73 -1.34
CA ALA A 215 21.74 -16.07 -0.03
C ALA A 215 21.03 -14.85 0.54
N ASN A 216 19.87 -15.07 1.17
CA ASN A 216 19.15 -14.02 1.89
C ASN A 216 19.62 -14.01 3.35
N ILE A 217 20.37 -12.98 3.77
CA ILE A 217 20.91 -12.86 5.14
C ILE A 217 20.07 -11.90 5.95
N CYS A 218 19.68 -12.35 7.16
CA CYS A 218 18.72 -11.66 8.01
C CYS A 218 19.30 -11.35 9.39
N ARG A 219 18.69 -10.38 10.04
CA ARG A 219 18.85 -10.11 11.49
C ARG A 219 17.50 -9.85 12.14
N GLU A 220 17.43 -10.01 13.45
CA GLU A 220 16.23 -9.81 14.24
C GLU A 220 16.32 -8.48 15.00
N LEU A 221 15.24 -7.71 14.97
CA LEU A 221 15.01 -6.53 15.80
C LEU A 221 13.97 -6.87 16.87
N THR A 222 14.19 -6.43 18.11
CA THR A 222 13.31 -6.72 19.24
C THR A 222 12.96 -5.47 20.03
N ALA A 223 11.75 -5.43 20.60
CA ALA A 223 11.32 -4.36 21.50
C ALA A 223 10.44 -4.90 22.62
N ALA A 224 10.36 -4.17 23.73
CA ALA A 224 9.35 -4.42 24.76
C ALA A 224 7.97 -4.03 24.19
N PHE A 225 6.96 -4.84 24.49
CA PHE A 225 5.58 -4.63 24.07
C PHE A 225 4.61 -4.81 25.21
N ASP A 226 3.67 -3.88 25.35
CA ASP A 226 2.58 -3.91 26.32
C ASP A 226 1.27 -3.52 25.61
N GLY A 227 0.21 -4.29 25.83
CA GLY A 227 -1.09 -4.10 25.22
C GLY A 227 -1.52 -5.23 24.30
N ASP A 228 -2.57 -5.01 23.48
CA ASP A 228 -3.08 -6.01 22.55
C ASP A 228 -2.36 -5.95 21.18
N PRO A 229 -1.71 -7.04 20.72
CA PRO A 229 -1.13 -7.13 19.38
C PRO A 229 -2.11 -6.80 18.24
N LEU A 230 -3.41 -7.03 18.42
CA LEU A 230 -4.43 -6.70 17.44
C LEU A 230 -4.52 -5.19 17.20
N ASP A 231 -4.36 -4.38 18.21
CA ASP A 231 -4.39 -2.92 18.05
C ASP A 231 -3.18 -2.41 17.24
N LEU A 232 -2.01 -3.03 17.43
CA LEU A 232 -0.85 -2.74 16.59
C LEU A 232 -1.12 -3.16 15.14
N PHE A 233 -1.68 -4.35 14.92
CA PHE A 233 -2.05 -4.81 13.57
C PHE A 233 -3.06 -3.87 12.90
N CYS A 234 -4.12 -3.51 13.59
CA CYS A 234 -5.13 -2.58 13.05
C CYS A 234 -4.52 -1.22 12.67
N THR A 235 -3.64 -0.68 13.54
CA THR A 235 -2.95 0.59 13.30
C THR A 235 -2.03 0.52 12.08
N GLY A 236 -1.22 -0.54 12.00
CA GLY A 236 -0.32 -0.78 10.86
C GLY A 236 -1.08 -1.03 9.55
N TYR A 237 -2.14 -1.82 9.57
CA TYR A 237 -2.96 -2.10 8.39
C TYR A 237 -3.61 -0.83 7.81
N GLU A 238 -4.16 0.04 8.67
CA GLU A 238 -4.79 1.29 8.22
C GLU A 238 -3.80 2.22 7.51
N ARG A 239 -2.51 2.17 7.86
CA ARG A 239 -1.45 3.01 7.30
C ARG A 239 -0.73 2.38 6.10
N LEU A 240 -0.38 1.10 6.21
CA LEU A 240 0.44 0.41 5.19
C LEU A 240 -0.38 -0.14 4.03
N ARG A 241 -1.64 -0.55 4.27
CA ARG A 241 -2.52 -1.16 3.26
C ARG A 241 -1.81 -2.26 2.45
N PRO A 242 -1.19 -3.25 3.09
CA PRO A 242 -0.44 -4.29 2.39
C PRO A 242 -1.37 -5.21 1.59
N ARG A 243 -0.84 -5.84 0.56
CA ARG A 243 -1.62 -6.76 -0.29
C ARG A 243 -2.08 -8.01 0.47
N PHE A 244 -1.22 -8.57 1.32
CA PHE A 244 -1.48 -9.83 2.00
C PHE A 244 -1.26 -9.66 3.51
N ALA A 245 -2.13 -8.89 4.16
CA ALA A 245 -2.09 -8.76 5.60
C ALA A 245 -2.67 -10.00 6.29
N GLY A 246 -2.06 -10.38 7.42
CA GLY A 246 -2.54 -11.47 8.24
C GLY A 246 -2.36 -11.19 9.73
N PHE A 247 -3.37 -11.48 10.53
CA PHE A 247 -3.30 -11.46 11.98
C PHE A 247 -3.73 -12.81 12.53
N LEU A 248 -2.95 -13.38 13.44
CA LEU A 248 -3.21 -14.67 14.04
C LEU A 248 -2.97 -14.60 15.55
N ARG A 249 -3.98 -14.93 16.35
CA ARG A 249 -3.76 -15.27 17.77
C ARG A 249 -3.32 -16.72 17.86
N VAL A 250 -2.22 -16.93 18.52
CA VAL A 250 -1.60 -18.26 18.64
C VAL A 250 -1.29 -18.57 20.10
N PRO A 251 -1.09 -19.84 20.48
CA PRO A 251 -0.61 -20.18 21.81
C PRO A 251 0.67 -19.42 22.15
N GLY A 252 0.66 -18.70 23.27
CA GLY A 252 1.81 -17.92 23.74
C GLY A 252 1.99 -16.53 23.11
N GLY A 253 1.12 -16.11 22.17
CA GLY A 253 1.27 -14.78 21.57
C GLY A 253 0.40 -14.49 20.35
N ALA A 254 0.97 -13.78 19.40
CA ALA A 254 0.30 -13.41 18.14
C ALA A 254 1.30 -13.16 17.01
N VAL A 255 0.81 -13.17 15.78
CA VAL A 255 1.54 -12.79 14.56
C VAL A 255 0.76 -11.70 13.83
N ALA A 256 1.43 -10.61 13.46
CA ALA A 256 0.89 -9.52 12.67
C ALA A 256 1.75 -9.30 11.41
N SER A 257 1.26 -9.70 10.27
CA SER A 257 1.97 -9.64 8.99
C SER A 257 1.42 -8.54 8.08
N PHE A 258 2.32 -7.77 7.48
CA PHE A 258 2.04 -6.72 6.50
C PHE A 258 2.72 -7.04 5.16
N SER A 259 2.67 -8.30 4.75
CA SER A 259 3.40 -8.78 3.57
C SER A 259 2.87 -8.21 2.26
N PRO A 260 3.75 -7.79 1.35
CA PRO A 260 3.39 -7.43 -0.02
C PRO A 260 3.43 -8.61 -0.99
N GLU A 261 4.05 -9.75 -0.61
CA GLU A 261 4.50 -10.77 -1.52
C GLU A 261 3.66 -12.05 -1.44
N LEU A 262 3.15 -12.50 -2.59
CA LEU A 262 2.48 -13.79 -2.72
C LEU A 262 3.53 -14.89 -2.86
N TYR A 263 3.58 -15.79 -1.86
CA TYR A 263 4.41 -16.98 -1.94
C TYR A 263 3.81 -17.99 -2.90
N LEU A 264 2.55 -18.38 -2.67
CA LEU A 264 1.92 -19.46 -3.43
C LEU A 264 0.40 -19.28 -3.44
N ARG A 265 -0.22 -19.51 -4.59
CA ARG A 265 -1.68 -19.62 -4.74
C ARG A 265 -2.02 -20.79 -5.61
N ARG A 266 -3.02 -21.60 -5.22
CA ARG A 266 -3.60 -22.65 -6.05
C ARG A 266 -5.12 -22.47 -6.11
N THR A 267 -5.65 -22.47 -7.32
CA THR A 267 -7.10 -22.46 -7.58
C THR A 267 -7.39 -23.58 -8.56
N GLY A 268 -8.14 -24.60 -8.14
CA GLY A 268 -8.26 -25.84 -8.91
C GLY A 268 -6.88 -26.49 -9.11
N THR A 269 -6.47 -26.70 -10.36
CA THR A 269 -5.13 -27.20 -10.72
C THR A 269 -4.14 -26.06 -11.04
N ALA A 270 -4.61 -24.82 -11.21
CA ALA A 270 -3.76 -23.68 -11.52
C ALA A 270 -2.94 -23.25 -10.29
N VAL A 271 -1.63 -23.14 -10.46
CA VAL A 271 -0.68 -22.69 -9.43
C VAL A 271 -0.03 -21.41 -9.88
N LEU A 272 0.17 -20.48 -8.95
CA LEU A 272 0.82 -19.20 -9.14
C LEU A 272 1.77 -18.92 -7.97
N THR A 273 2.97 -18.43 -8.26
CA THR A 273 3.87 -17.76 -7.32
C THR A 273 4.32 -16.43 -7.91
N SER A 274 4.45 -15.39 -7.10
CA SER A 274 4.71 -14.02 -7.57
C SER A 274 5.84 -13.37 -6.75
N PRO A 275 7.10 -13.85 -6.90
CA PRO A 275 8.22 -13.28 -6.19
C PRO A 275 8.46 -11.83 -6.57
N ILE A 276 8.86 -11.04 -5.57
CA ILE A 276 9.23 -9.63 -5.71
C ILE A 276 10.75 -9.52 -5.64
N LYS A 277 11.36 -8.94 -6.68
CA LYS A 277 12.76 -8.53 -6.70
C LYS A 277 12.89 -7.16 -7.36
N GLY A 278 13.65 -6.29 -6.74
CA GLY A 278 13.69 -4.90 -7.12
C GLY A 278 12.53 -4.12 -6.50
N THR A 279 12.90 -3.19 -5.66
CA THR A 279 11.99 -2.22 -5.06
C THR A 279 12.55 -0.85 -5.35
N ALA A 280 11.71 0.03 -5.83
CA ALA A 280 12.04 1.42 -6.02
C ALA A 280 10.98 2.28 -5.34
N PRO A 281 11.31 3.48 -4.88
CA PRO A 281 10.33 4.43 -4.38
C PRO A 281 9.20 4.63 -5.39
N ALA A 282 7.96 4.85 -4.93
CA ALA A 282 6.80 5.06 -5.81
C ALA A 282 6.92 6.27 -6.74
N ASP A 283 7.88 7.13 -6.46
CA ASP A 283 8.26 8.33 -7.21
C ASP A 283 9.37 8.09 -8.24
N SER A 284 10.04 6.92 -8.21
CA SER A 284 11.01 6.53 -9.24
C SER A 284 10.32 6.16 -10.56
N ASP A 285 11.04 6.30 -11.67
CA ASP A 285 10.53 5.82 -12.96
C ASP A 285 10.44 4.28 -12.93
N PRO A 286 9.24 3.70 -13.12
CA PRO A 286 9.09 2.26 -13.23
C PRO A 286 9.98 1.63 -14.31
N ARG A 287 10.39 2.39 -15.32
CA ARG A 287 11.31 1.95 -16.38
C ARG A 287 12.74 1.77 -15.89
N GLU A 288 13.18 2.59 -14.92
CA GLU A 288 14.52 2.44 -14.30
C GLU A 288 14.60 1.11 -13.52
N LEU A 289 13.51 0.73 -12.85
CA LEU A 289 13.41 -0.55 -12.19
C LEU A 289 13.55 -1.71 -13.18
N HIS A 290 12.95 -1.60 -14.36
CA HIS A 290 13.13 -2.54 -15.47
C HIS A 290 14.51 -2.45 -16.12
N ALA A 291 15.08 -1.26 -16.24
CA ALA A 291 16.37 -1.02 -16.89
C ALA A 291 17.56 -1.51 -16.05
N SER A 292 17.39 -1.61 -14.71
CA SER A 292 18.44 -2.07 -13.81
C SER A 292 18.91 -3.48 -14.16
N ALA A 293 20.19 -3.61 -14.56
CA ALA A 293 20.78 -4.90 -14.86
C ALA A 293 20.83 -5.80 -13.63
N LYS A 294 21.10 -5.23 -12.44
CA LYS A 294 21.08 -5.94 -11.15
C LYS A 294 19.70 -6.52 -10.87
N ASN A 295 18.65 -5.69 -10.90
CA ASN A 295 17.27 -6.13 -10.61
C ASN A 295 16.80 -7.22 -11.59
N ARG A 296 17.17 -7.09 -12.88
CA ARG A 296 16.84 -8.13 -13.88
C ARG A 296 17.56 -9.45 -13.59
N ALA A 297 18.84 -9.40 -13.26
CA ALA A 297 19.62 -10.62 -12.97
C ALA A 297 19.07 -11.34 -11.73
N GLU A 298 18.78 -10.62 -10.65
CA GLU A 298 18.15 -11.15 -9.45
C GLU A 298 16.77 -11.75 -9.74
N ASN A 299 15.96 -11.06 -10.57
CA ASN A 299 14.63 -11.51 -10.92
C ASN A 299 14.68 -12.81 -11.76
N VAL A 300 15.54 -12.87 -12.78
CA VAL A 300 15.73 -14.08 -13.61
C VAL A 300 16.11 -15.27 -12.74
N MET A 301 17.04 -15.08 -11.82
CA MET A 301 17.51 -16.15 -10.92
C MET A 301 16.39 -16.67 -10.01
N ILE A 302 15.59 -15.77 -9.42
CA ILE A 302 14.47 -16.16 -8.54
C ILE A 302 13.35 -16.81 -9.34
N VAL A 303 13.04 -16.32 -10.54
CA VAL A 303 12.09 -16.95 -11.46
C VAL A 303 12.54 -18.37 -11.80
N ASP A 304 13.80 -18.57 -12.08
CA ASP A 304 14.33 -19.93 -12.41
C ASP A 304 14.26 -20.86 -11.20
N LEU A 305 14.55 -20.38 -10.00
CA LEU A 305 14.36 -21.12 -8.75
C LEU A 305 12.89 -21.53 -8.55
N MET A 306 11.93 -20.59 -8.75
CA MET A 306 10.51 -20.90 -8.64
C MET A 306 10.03 -21.89 -9.70
N ARG A 307 10.55 -21.76 -10.93
CA ARG A 307 10.28 -22.71 -12.01
C ARG A 307 10.79 -24.11 -11.68
N ASN A 308 11.99 -24.20 -11.12
CA ASN A 308 12.54 -25.47 -10.64
C ASN A 308 11.64 -26.11 -9.57
N ASP A 309 11.23 -25.35 -8.55
CA ASP A 309 10.37 -25.84 -7.48
C ASP A 309 9.02 -26.33 -8.00
N LEU A 310 8.35 -25.54 -8.86
CA LEU A 310 7.06 -25.92 -9.44
C LEU A 310 7.17 -27.08 -10.44
N SER A 311 8.26 -27.20 -11.18
CA SER A 311 8.42 -28.27 -12.19
C SER A 311 8.46 -29.68 -11.55
N ARG A 312 8.79 -29.77 -10.26
CA ARG A 312 8.79 -31.02 -9.49
C ARG A 312 7.38 -31.60 -9.32
N VAL A 313 6.34 -30.75 -9.33
CA VAL A 313 4.94 -31.13 -9.02
C VAL A 313 3.94 -30.74 -10.10
N CYS A 314 4.31 -29.87 -11.02
CA CYS A 314 3.44 -29.45 -12.13
C CYS A 314 3.57 -30.38 -13.35
N VAL A 315 2.59 -30.31 -14.23
CA VAL A 315 2.59 -31.02 -15.53
C VAL A 315 3.80 -30.53 -16.34
N PRO A 316 4.59 -31.45 -16.93
CA PRO A 316 5.72 -31.08 -17.78
C PRO A 316 5.31 -30.10 -18.90
N GLY A 317 6.06 -29.01 -19.04
CA GLY A 317 5.77 -27.92 -19.99
C GLY A 317 4.71 -26.92 -19.59
N SER A 318 4.03 -27.10 -18.45
CA SER A 318 3.03 -26.15 -17.95
C SER A 318 3.62 -25.02 -17.12
N VAL A 319 4.87 -25.12 -16.69
CA VAL A 319 5.52 -24.08 -15.87
C VAL A 319 6.00 -22.96 -16.78
N LEU A 320 5.32 -21.83 -16.71
CA LEU A 320 5.55 -20.66 -17.57
C LEU A 320 5.79 -19.41 -16.73
N SER A 321 6.62 -18.52 -17.22
CA SER A 321 6.80 -17.19 -16.67
C SER A 321 6.88 -16.17 -17.80
N PRO A 322 6.35 -14.93 -17.63
CA PRO A 322 6.55 -13.86 -18.59
C PRO A 322 8.04 -13.55 -18.77
N ALA A 323 8.43 -13.23 -19.99
CA ALA A 323 9.81 -12.86 -20.32
C ALA A 323 10.24 -11.53 -19.63
N VAL A 324 9.26 -10.70 -19.26
CA VAL A 324 9.46 -9.40 -18.62
C VAL A 324 8.62 -9.33 -17.34
N PRO A 325 9.24 -9.09 -16.18
CA PRO A 325 8.51 -8.83 -14.94
C PRO A 325 7.64 -7.58 -15.07
N ARG A 326 6.52 -7.54 -14.36
CA ARG A 326 5.67 -6.35 -14.30
C ARG A 326 6.05 -5.45 -13.13
N VAL A 327 5.88 -4.14 -13.29
CA VAL A 327 5.98 -3.20 -12.17
C VAL A 327 4.61 -3.05 -11.52
N GLU A 328 4.53 -3.33 -10.23
CA GLU A 328 3.33 -3.10 -9.43
C GLU A 328 3.51 -1.88 -8.53
N PRO A 329 2.60 -0.88 -8.63
CA PRO A 329 2.58 0.23 -7.70
C PRO A 329 1.97 -0.19 -6.36
N HIS A 330 2.68 0.08 -5.27
CA HIS A 330 2.19 -0.08 -3.90
C HIS A 330 2.26 1.24 -3.14
N THR A 331 1.71 1.27 -1.93
CA THR A 331 1.79 2.45 -1.08
C THR A 331 3.25 2.78 -0.78
N GLY A 332 3.75 3.86 -1.41
CA GLY A 332 5.11 4.37 -1.22
C GLY A 332 6.22 3.69 -2.02
N VAL A 333 5.95 2.61 -2.79
CA VAL A 333 6.97 1.89 -3.55
C VAL A 333 6.42 1.27 -4.84
N HIS A 334 7.32 1.07 -5.82
CA HIS A 334 7.12 0.18 -6.94
C HIS A 334 7.85 -1.14 -6.67
N HIS A 335 7.20 -2.25 -6.97
CA HIS A 335 7.80 -3.57 -6.93
C HIS A 335 7.93 -4.17 -8.32
N LEU A 336 9.05 -4.81 -8.60
CA LEU A 336 9.24 -5.61 -9.78
C LEU A 336 8.79 -7.05 -9.45
N VAL A 337 7.68 -7.47 -10.05
CA VAL A 337 7.00 -8.74 -9.75
C VAL A 337 7.07 -9.65 -10.97
N ALA A 338 7.46 -10.89 -10.75
CA ALA A 338 7.47 -11.91 -11.80
C ALA A 338 6.51 -13.04 -11.44
N ASP A 339 5.49 -13.23 -12.25
CA ASP A 339 4.56 -14.35 -12.07
C ASP A 339 5.12 -15.62 -12.68
N VAL A 340 5.11 -16.72 -11.90
CA VAL A 340 5.39 -18.05 -12.39
C VAL A 340 4.14 -18.91 -12.23
N HIS A 341 3.59 -19.36 -13.34
CA HIS A 341 2.39 -20.19 -13.40
C HIS A 341 2.75 -21.64 -13.62
N GLY A 342 1.90 -22.53 -13.12
CA GLY A 342 2.00 -23.96 -13.39
C GLY A 342 0.63 -24.64 -13.30
N THR A 343 0.54 -25.87 -13.80
CA THR A 343 -0.63 -26.73 -13.63
C THR A 343 -0.22 -27.91 -12.77
N LEU A 344 -0.78 -28.04 -11.57
CA LEU A 344 -0.51 -29.15 -10.67
C LEU A 344 -0.87 -30.48 -11.33
N ARG A 345 0.00 -31.50 -11.19
CA ARG A 345 -0.27 -32.84 -11.74
C ARG A 345 -1.49 -33.47 -11.07
N PRO A 346 -2.33 -34.19 -11.83
CA PRO A 346 -3.45 -34.95 -11.25
C PRO A 346 -2.96 -35.91 -10.15
N GLY A 347 -3.71 -35.95 -9.05
CA GLY A 347 -3.40 -36.79 -7.89
C GLY A 347 -2.41 -36.20 -6.88
N LEU A 348 -1.85 -35.02 -7.16
CA LEU A 348 -1.09 -34.25 -6.17
C LEU A 348 -1.98 -33.22 -5.49
N ASP A 349 -1.69 -32.96 -4.21
CA ASP A 349 -2.40 -32.10 -3.30
C ASP A 349 -1.57 -30.87 -2.86
N ASP A 350 -2.11 -30.11 -1.93
CA ASP A 350 -1.43 -28.96 -1.36
C ASP A 350 -0.21 -29.35 -0.52
N ALA A 351 -0.20 -30.55 0.10
CA ALA A 351 0.98 -31.04 0.81
C ALA A 351 2.15 -31.26 -0.13
N ALA A 352 1.92 -31.94 -1.25
CA ALA A 352 2.95 -32.18 -2.25
C ALA A 352 3.47 -30.86 -2.86
N LEU A 353 2.56 -29.90 -3.13
CA LEU A 353 2.91 -28.57 -3.63
C LEU A 353 3.77 -27.80 -2.64
N LEU A 354 3.37 -27.73 -1.37
CA LEU A 354 4.12 -27.05 -0.32
C LEU A 354 5.47 -27.72 -0.05
N ARG A 355 5.53 -29.04 0.06
CA ARG A 355 6.80 -29.77 0.27
C ARG A 355 7.81 -29.53 -0.87
N SER A 356 7.34 -29.32 -2.08
CA SER A 356 8.19 -29.02 -3.24
C SER A 356 8.73 -27.60 -3.23
N THR A 357 7.97 -26.64 -2.70
CA THR A 357 8.26 -25.20 -2.85
C THR A 357 8.77 -24.53 -1.57
N PHE A 358 8.48 -25.11 -0.37
CA PHE A 358 8.86 -24.53 0.91
C PHE A 358 10.35 -24.75 1.26
N PRO A 359 11.01 -23.77 1.93
CA PRO A 359 10.54 -22.43 2.22
C PRO A 359 10.54 -21.51 0.98
N PRO A 360 9.88 -20.34 1.05
CA PRO A 360 9.84 -19.40 -0.08
C PRO A 360 11.23 -19.08 -0.64
N GLY A 361 11.39 -19.31 -1.95
CA GLY A 361 12.70 -19.18 -2.60
C GLY A 361 13.23 -17.75 -2.59
N SER A 362 12.35 -16.74 -2.65
CA SER A 362 12.73 -15.33 -2.61
C SER A 362 13.46 -14.90 -1.33
N CYS A 363 13.26 -15.68 -0.23
CA CYS A 363 13.85 -15.45 1.08
C CYS A 363 14.91 -16.49 1.48
N THR A 364 15.33 -17.35 0.55
CA THR A 364 16.40 -18.35 0.76
C THR A 364 17.60 -18.00 -0.12
N GLY A 365 17.78 -18.68 -1.21
CA GLY A 365 18.86 -18.47 -2.16
C GLY A 365 18.93 -19.60 -3.17
N ALA A 366 19.93 -19.56 -4.03
CA ALA A 366 20.09 -20.53 -5.11
C ALA A 366 21.52 -21.10 -5.11
N PRO A 367 21.73 -22.43 -5.16
CA PRO A 367 20.74 -23.51 -4.97
C PRO A 367 20.14 -23.52 -3.55
N LYS A 368 18.83 -23.83 -3.41
CA LYS A 368 18.05 -23.62 -2.19
C LYS A 368 18.64 -24.33 -0.96
N VAL A 369 18.91 -25.62 -1.03
CA VAL A 369 19.43 -26.41 0.10
C VAL A 369 20.77 -25.85 0.56
N ARG A 370 21.71 -25.67 -0.37
CA ARG A 370 23.05 -25.14 -0.05
C ARG A 370 23.01 -23.75 0.54
N ALA A 371 22.15 -22.87 -0.01
CA ALA A 371 21.95 -21.53 0.55
C ALA A 371 21.40 -21.60 1.98
N THR A 372 20.44 -22.50 2.26
CA THR A 372 19.86 -22.69 3.61
C THR A 372 20.89 -23.20 4.61
N GLU A 373 21.82 -24.12 4.22
CA GLU A 373 22.94 -24.55 5.04
C GLU A 373 23.84 -23.38 5.43
N ILE A 374 24.22 -22.54 4.45
CA ILE A 374 25.06 -21.36 4.66
C ILE A 374 24.37 -20.33 5.54
N ILE A 375 23.08 -20.06 5.31
CA ILE A 375 22.26 -19.17 6.15
C ILE A 375 22.27 -19.64 7.61
N ASN A 376 22.01 -20.94 7.87
CA ASN A 376 22.04 -21.51 9.22
C ASN A 376 23.41 -21.37 9.92
N ALA A 377 24.52 -21.37 9.14
CA ALA A 377 25.86 -21.18 9.67
C ALA A 377 26.24 -19.71 9.90
N LEU A 378 25.56 -18.76 9.24
CA LEU A 378 25.86 -17.33 9.29
C LEU A 378 24.96 -16.56 10.26
N GLU A 379 23.69 -16.92 10.35
CA GLU A 379 22.73 -16.28 11.26
C GLU A 379 22.90 -16.79 12.68
N THR A 380 22.68 -15.91 13.66
CA THR A 380 22.85 -16.23 15.09
C THR A 380 21.55 -16.57 15.79
N THR A 381 20.40 -16.26 15.16
CA THR A 381 19.05 -16.52 15.67
C THR A 381 18.21 -17.21 14.60
N ALA A 382 17.33 -18.12 15.03
CA ALA A 382 16.36 -18.75 14.15
C ALA A 382 15.29 -17.73 13.72
N ARG A 383 14.82 -17.84 12.49
CA ARG A 383 13.90 -16.87 11.88
C ARG A 383 12.46 -16.93 12.41
N GLY A 384 12.04 -18.06 13.00
CA GLY A 384 10.66 -18.23 13.49
C GLY A 384 9.63 -18.21 12.36
N VAL A 385 8.61 -17.36 12.49
CA VAL A 385 7.59 -17.15 11.44
C VAL A 385 8.17 -16.38 10.27
N TYR A 386 9.09 -15.47 10.52
CA TYR A 386 9.72 -14.64 9.50
C TYR A 386 10.31 -15.47 8.36
N THR A 387 10.03 -15.08 7.11
CA THR A 387 10.42 -15.78 5.87
C THR A 387 9.80 -17.18 5.66
N GLY A 388 8.86 -17.56 6.51
CA GLY A 388 7.95 -18.68 6.26
C GLY A 388 6.76 -18.26 5.41
N GLY A 389 5.59 -18.90 5.63
CA GLY A 389 4.35 -18.60 4.91
C GLY A 389 3.17 -18.43 5.86
N ILE A 390 2.33 -17.42 5.61
CA ILE A 390 1.06 -17.19 6.33
C ILE A 390 -0.05 -17.25 5.31
N GLY A 391 -1.19 -17.88 5.64
CA GLY A 391 -2.31 -17.90 4.73
C GLY A 391 -3.38 -18.92 5.07
N TYR A 392 -3.94 -19.52 4.03
CA TYR A 392 -5.05 -20.47 4.17
C TYR A 392 -4.95 -21.65 3.19
N ALA A 393 -5.61 -22.75 3.59
CA ALA A 393 -6.02 -23.84 2.68
C ALA A 393 -7.50 -24.14 2.91
N SER A 394 -8.31 -23.98 1.86
CA SER A 394 -9.75 -24.15 1.88
C SER A 394 -10.18 -25.14 0.79
N PRO A 395 -11.11 -26.07 1.09
CA PRO A 395 -11.68 -26.95 0.06
C PRO A 395 -12.46 -26.18 -1.02
N VAL A 396 -12.92 -24.95 -0.71
CA VAL A 396 -13.67 -24.09 -1.63
C VAL A 396 -12.75 -23.11 -2.37
N ALA A 397 -11.95 -22.33 -1.62
CA ALA A 397 -11.12 -21.25 -2.17
C ALA A 397 -9.72 -21.72 -2.64
N GLY A 398 -9.33 -22.95 -2.36
CA GLY A 398 -7.99 -23.46 -2.67
C GLY A 398 -6.95 -23.08 -1.63
N LEU A 399 -5.71 -22.85 -2.07
CA LEU A 399 -4.59 -22.48 -1.22
C LEU A 399 -4.10 -21.09 -1.57
N ALA A 400 -3.81 -20.26 -0.57
CA ALA A 400 -2.98 -19.07 -0.75
C ALA A 400 -2.15 -18.78 0.50
N MET A 401 -0.86 -18.50 0.28
CA MET A 401 0.09 -18.11 1.32
C MET A 401 0.93 -16.91 0.84
N ASN A 402 1.17 -15.97 1.75
CA ASN A 402 2.17 -14.92 1.54
C ASN A 402 3.57 -15.41 1.95
N VAL A 403 4.59 -14.68 1.56
CA VAL A 403 5.90 -14.75 2.22
C VAL A 403 5.80 -13.98 3.53
N ALA A 404 6.11 -14.59 4.67
CA ALA A 404 6.01 -13.96 5.99
C ALA A 404 7.14 -12.95 6.22
N ILE A 405 7.17 -11.89 5.42
CA ILE A 405 8.04 -10.71 5.57
C ILE A 405 7.22 -9.51 6.07
N ARG A 406 7.88 -8.48 6.60
CA ARG A 406 7.20 -7.35 7.24
C ARG A 406 6.23 -7.85 8.33
N THR A 407 6.71 -8.81 9.13
CA THR A 407 5.89 -9.59 10.06
C THR A 407 6.42 -9.39 11.48
N PHE A 408 5.53 -8.99 12.38
CA PHE A 408 5.78 -8.86 13.81
C PHE A 408 5.33 -10.14 14.52
N GLU A 409 6.19 -10.65 15.39
CA GLU A 409 5.93 -11.80 16.24
C GLU A 409 5.86 -11.37 17.71
N PHE A 410 4.77 -11.64 18.38
CA PHE A 410 4.55 -11.26 19.78
C PHE A 410 4.63 -12.50 20.67
N SER A 411 5.46 -12.45 21.69
CA SER A 411 5.56 -13.52 22.70
C SER A 411 5.86 -12.90 24.06
N GLY A 412 4.97 -13.13 25.03
CA GLY A 412 5.04 -12.45 26.33
C GLY A 412 5.02 -10.95 26.19
N ALA A 413 5.97 -10.26 26.82
CA ALA A 413 6.14 -8.81 26.77
C ALA A 413 7.13 -8.35 25.66
N THR A 414 7.37 -9.18 24.66
CA THR A 414 8.35 -8.90 23.60
C THR A 414 7.69 -8.94 22.22
N VAL A 415 8.04 -8.00 21.38
CA VAL A 415 7.75 -8.01 19.93
C VAL A 415 9.05 -8.13 19.14
N ARG A 416 9.03 -8.96 18.08
CA ARG A 416 10.16 -9.21 17.17
C ARG A 416 9.78 -8.83 15.77
N LEU A 417 10.78 -8.38 15.00
CA LEU A 417 10.68 -8.06 13.59
C LEU A 417 11.93 -8.58 12.88
N GLY A 418 11.77 -9.56 12.01
CA GLY A 418 12.83 -10.02 11.12
C GLY A 418 13.03 -9.04 9.95
N VAL A 419 14.28 -8.76 9.60
CA VAL A 419 14.67 -7.92 8.47
C VAL A 419 15.91 -8.51 7.77
N GLY A 420 15.99 -8.39 6.44
CA GLY A 420 17.11 -8.96 5.69
C GLY A 420 17.12 -8.56 4.22
N GLY A 421 18.16 -8.98 3.53
CA GLY A 421 18.37 -8.73 2.11
C GLY A 421 18.96 -9.92 1.37
N GLY A 422 18.75 -9.97 0.06
CA GLY A 422 19.34 -10.96 -0.83
C GLY A 422 20.75 -10.54 -1.23
N ILE A 423 21.76 -11.32 -0.84
CA ILE A 423 23.17 -11.06 -1.10
C ILE A 423 23.55 -11.70 -2.42
N VAL A 424 24.04 -10.90 -3.35
CA VAL A 424 24.55 -11.28 -4.67
C VAL A 424 26.01 -10.82 -4.84
N ALA A 425 26.66 -11.24 -5.92
CA ALA A 425 28.09 -10.99 -6.13
C ALA A 425 28.53 -9.52 -6.00
N ASP A 426 27.65 -8.60 -6.40
CA ASP A 426 27.90 -7.15 -6.40
C ASP A 426 27.37 -6.45 -5.13
N SER A 427 26.92 -7.19 -4.12
CA SER A 427 26.42 -6.61 -2.86
C SER A 427 27.54 -5.95 -2.07
N ASP A 428 27.27 -4.73 -1.55
CA ASP A 428 28.13 -4.05 -0.60
C ASP A 428 27.75 -4.42 0.83
N PRO A 429 28.66 -4.99 1.65
CA PRO A 429 28.32 -5.49 2.98
C PRO A 429 27.74 -4.45 3.94
N ASP A 430 28.23 -3.23 3.90
CA ASP A 430 27.78 -2.17 4.80
C ASP A 430 26.46 -1.56 4.28
N GLY A 431 26.30 -1.44 2.96
CA GLY A 431 25.05 -1.08 2.31
C GLY A 431 23.92 -2.08 2.59
N GLU A 432 24.19 -3.40 2.54
CA GLU A 432 23.21 -4.44 2.85
C GLU A 432 22.78 -4.40 4.33
N ALA A 433 23.71 -4.10 5.25
CA ALA A 433 23.38 -3.89 6.67
C ALA A 433 22.42 -2.70 6.84
N PHE A 434 22.70 -1.59 6.17
CA PHE A 434 21.83 -0.41 6.19
C PHE A 434 20.46 -0.66 5.54
N GLU A 435 20.40 -1.42 4.45
CA GLU A 435 19.15 -1.79 3.76
C GLU A 435 18.18 -2.49 4.71
N THR A 436 18.66 -3.26 5.71
CA THR A 436 17.79 -3.85 6.73
C THR A 436 17.02 -2.79 7.54
N LEU A 437 17.67 -1.67 7.86
CA LEU A 437 17.03 -0.55 8.57
C LEU A 437 16.07 0.20 7.65
N VAL A 438 16.44 0.42 6.40
CA VAL A 438 15.56 1.05 5.40
C VAL A 438 14.26 0.25 5.23
N LYS A 439 14.33 -1.09 5.29
CA LYS A 439 13.15 -1.96 5.25
C LYS A 439 12.31 -1.94 6.52
N ALA A 440 12.94 -1.75 7.69
CA ALA A 440 12.26 -1.70 8.99
C ALA A 440 11.58 -0.34 9.25
N ALA A 441 12.22 0.76 8.89
CA ALA A 441 11.79 2.12 9.25
C ALA A 441 10.30 2.42 8.94
N PRO A 442 9.78 2.17 7.72
CA PRO A 442 8.37 2.44 7.39
C PRO A 442 7.40 1.57 8.18
N LEU A 443 7.80 0.36 8.58
CA LEU A 443 6.97 -0.52 9.41
C LEU A 443 6.88 0.02 10.84
N LEU A 444 8.01 0.42 11.42
CA LEU A 444 8.08 0.99 12.75
C LEU A 444 7.28 2.29 12.82
N ASP A 445 7.44 3.18 11.83
CA ASP A 445 6.65 4.42 11.75
C ASP A 445 5.14 4.13 11.68
N ALA A 446 4.74 3.17 10.85
CA ALA A 446 3.33 2.80 10.68
C ALA A 446 2.68 2.34 11.99
N VAL A 447 3.41 1.63 12.84
CA VAL A 447 2.91 1.19 14.16
C VAL A 447 3.29 2.16 15.30
N GLY A 448 3.95 3.28 14.97
CA GLY A 448 4.38 4.31 15.92
C GLY A 448 5.46 3.85 16.89
N ALA A 449 6.28 2.92 16.46
CA ALA A 449 7.51 2.51 17.10
C ALA A 449 8.72 3.28 16.53
N ARG A 450 9.90 3.07 17.10
CA ARG A 450 11.14 3.74 16.70
C ARG A 450 12.34 2.82 16.89
N PHE A 451 13.44 3.14 16.24
CA PHE A 451 14.73 2.52 16.54
C PHE A 451 15.23 2.93 17.93
N GLY A 452 15.92 2.03 18.59
CA GLY A 452 16.70 2.31 19.81
C GLY A 452 17.97 3.07 19.50
N SER A 453 18.76 3.34 20.54
CA SER A 453 19.91 4.25 20.43
C SER A 453 21.02 3.74 19.50
N GLU A 454 21.27 2.43 19.51
CA GLU A 454 22.31 1.82 18.66
C GLU A 454 21.90 1.83 17.19
N LEU A 455 20.67 1.38 16.85
CA LEU A 455 20.17 1.39 15.48
C LEU A 455 19.98 2.82 14.95
N SER A 456 19.62 3.78 15.80
CA SER A 456 19.53 5.19 15.42
C SER A 456 20.92 5.75 15.08
N ARG A 457 21.97 5.35 15.80
CA ARG A 457 23.34 5.72 15.50
C ARG A 457 23.79 5.08 14.17
N GLU A 458 23.58 3.78 14.00
CA GLU A 458 23.86 3.05 12.75
C GLU A 458 23.18 3.73 11.55
N TRP A 459 21.93 4.17 11.72
CA TRP A 459 21.19 4.93 10.72
C TRP A 459 21.87 6.26 10.38
N CYS A 460 22.24 7.06 11.39
CA CYS A 460 22.88 8.37 11.20
C CYS A 460 24.27 8.25 10.56
N GLU A 461 25.10 7.31 11.01
CA GLU A 461 26.46 7.10 10.48
C GLU A 461 26.47 6.73 8.99
N HIS A 462 25.50 5.91 8.54
CA HIS A 462 25.36 5.58 7.12
C HIS A 462 24.76 6.73 6.31
N ALA A 463 23.84 7.47 6.90
CA ALA A 463 23.23 8.60 6.24
C ALA A 463 24.21 9.77 6.04
N GLU A 464 25.21 9.93 6.89
CA GLU A 464 26.29 10.91 6.73
C GLU A 464 27.37 10.48 5.72
N SER A 465 27.56 9.16 5.54
CA SER A 465 28.56 8.60 4.62
C SER A 465 28.05 8.36 3.20
N SER A 466 26.74 8.28 3.01
CA SER A 466 26.09 8.19 1.70
C SER A 466 25.41 9.51 1.36
N GLU A 467 25.53 10.01 0.11
CA GLU A 467 24.83 11.20 -0.39
C GLU A 467 23.27 11.06 -0.40
N VAL A 468 22.73 10.13 0.37
CA VAL A 468 21.31 9.88 0.55
C VAL A 468 20.82 10.66 1.75
N ALA A 469 20.07 11.73 1.52
CA ALA A 469 19.53 12.64 2.52
C ALA A 469 18.78 11.91 3.68
N THR A 470 19.20 12.20 4.92
CA THR A 470 18.66 11.68 6.18
C THR A 470 17.30 12.29 6.55
N PRO A 471 16.39 11.52 7.16
CA PRO A 471 15.32 12.12 7.98
C PRO A 471 15.90 12.57 9.33
N ALA A 472 15.71 13.83 9.67
CA ALA A 472 16.20 14.43 10.90
C ALA A 472 15.68 13.72 12.17
N CYS A 473 16.60 13.37 13.07
CA CYS A 473 16.30 12.92 14.43
C CYS A 473 15.62 14.05 15.20
N VAL A 474 14.35 13.86 15.60
CA VAL A 474 13.64 14.77 16.47
C VAL A 474 14.03 14.45 17.92
N GLY A 475 14.95 15.21 18.46
CA GLY A 475 15.25 15.27 19.88
C GLY A 475 14.84 16.64 20.43
N GLY A 476 14.00 16.62 21.47
CA GLY A 476 13.86 17.60 22.54
C GLY A 476 13.65 19.08 22.21
N GLY A 477 12.55 19.62 22.74
CA GLY A 477 12.06 20.97 22.69
C GLY A 477 13.11 22.11 22.80
N GLY A 478 13.09 22.96 21.79
CA GLY A 478 13.66 24.29 21.77
C GLY A 478 12.93 25.09 20.70
N ALA A 479 12.51 26.32 21.06
CA ALA A 479 11.81 27.20 20.15
C ALA A 479 12.64 27.47 18.88
N PRO A 480 12.03 27.46 17.67
CA PRO A 480 12.79 27.63 16.43
C PRO A 480 13.31 29.07 16.31
N SER A 481 14.62 29.23 16.25
CA SER A 481 15.25 30.45 15.78
C SER A 481 14.91 30.67 14.31
N ARG A 482 14.60 31.93 13.95
CA ARG A 482 14.35 32.36 12.56
C ARG A 482 15.58 32.11 11.68
N ALA A 483 15.73 30.93 11.11
CA ALA A 483 16.65 30.65 10.02
C ALA A 483 15.92 30.84 8.69
N ALA A 484 16.46 31.65 7.80
CA ALA A 484 15.94 31.88 6.46
C ALA A 484 15.88 30.52 5.72
N ALA A 485 14.71 30.17 5.19
CA ALA A 485 14.49 28.96 4.40
C ALA A 485 15.47 28.95 3.22
N SER A 486 16.43 28.03 3.24
CA SER A 486 17.43 27.86 2.19
C SER A 486 16.93 26.83 1.19
N LEU A 487 16.88 27.18 -0.11
CA LEU A 487 16.61 26.25 -1.22
C LEU A 487 17.80 25.35 -1.55
N ARG A 488 18.90 25.43 -0.79
CA ARG A 488 20.16 24.71 -1.09
C ARG A 488 19.97 23.19 -1.13
N ASP A 489 19.01 22.67 -0.37
CA ASP A 489 18.74 21.24 -0.24
C ASP A 489 17.41 20.83 -0.90
N ALA A 490 16.76 21.72 -1.65
CA ALA A 490 15.52 21.39 -2.36
C ALA A 490 15.83 20.60 -3.64
N PRO A 491 15.10 19.50 -3.90
CA PRO A 491 15.26 18.76 -5.16
C PRO A 491 15.04 19.66 -6.36
N VAL A 492 15.82 19.45 -7.44
CA VAL A 492 15.73 20.22 -8.67
C VAL A 492 15.24 19.33 -9.80
N ILE A 493 14.05 19.63 -10.34
CA ILE A 493 13.53 18.99 -11.55
C ILE A 493 13.97 19.80 -12.76
N ARG A 494 14.81 19.21 -13.62
CA ARG A 494 15.32 19.84 -14.86
C ARG A 494 14.64 19.28 -16.11
N SER A 495 13.88 18.18 -16.00
CA SER A 495 13.17 17.58 -17.12
C SER A 495 11.89 18.36 -17.44
N THR A 496 11.67 18.62 -18.70
CA THR A 496 10.41 19.16 -19.20
C THR A 496 9.43 18.02 -19.49
N PRO A 497 8.11 18.22 -19.29
CA PRO A 497 7.11 17.23 -19.67
C PRO A 497 7.18 16.87 -21.16
N ASP A 498 7.00 15.59 -21.47
CA ASP A 498 6.98 15.08 -22.84
C ASP A 498 5.64 15.39 -23.53
N PRO A 499 5.61 16.25 -24.56
CA PRO A 499 4.38 16.62 -25.23
C PRO A 499 3.70 15.44 -25.95
N SER A 500 4.45 14.40 -26.33
CA SER A 500 3.90 13.23 -27.03
C SER A 500 2.94 12.42 -26.17
N LEU A 501 3.02 12.54 -24.85
CA LEU A 501 2.09 11.92 -23.91
C LEU A 501 0.79 12.72 -23.75
N GLY A 502 0.70 13.89 -24.34
CA GLY A 502 -0.52 14.69 -24.42
C GLY A 502 -0.75 15.64 -23.24
N VAL A 503 -1.93 16.24 -23.27
CA VAL A 503 -2.43 17.16 -22.23
C VAL A 503 -3.81 16.70 -21.77
N PHE A 504 -4.21 17.09 -20.54
CA PHE A 504 -5.49 16.67 -20.00
C PHE A 504 -6.21 17.76 -19.21
N THR A 505 -7.51 17.54 -19.02
CA THR A 505 -8.28 18.28 -18.01
C THR A 505 -9.00 17.29 -17.10
N THR A 506 -9.29 17.71 -15.85
CA THR A 506 -9.99 16.89 -14.86
C THR A 506 -11.05 17.74 -14.21
N MET A 507 -12.29 17.27 -14.22
CA MET A 507 -13.44 17.96 -13.65
C MET A 507 -14.18 17.08 -12.65
N LEU A 508 -14.86 17.70 -11.71
CA LEU A 508 -15.77 17.05 -10.79
C LEU A 508 -17.12 16.86 -11.47
N VAL A 509 -17.71 15.69 -11.36
CA VAL A 509 -19.08 15.41 -11.72
C VAL A 509 -19.89 15.26 -10.44
N ARG A 510 -21.01 15.96 -10.34
CA ARG A 510 -22.00 15.80 -9.27
C ARG A 510 -23.38 15.67 -9.89
N GLU A 511 -24.17 14.72 -9.38
CA GLU A 511 -25.55 14.48 -9.87
C GLU A 511 -25.62 14.37 -11.40
N GLY A 512 -24.67 13.66 -12.01
CA GLY A 512 -24.61 13.48 -13.44
C GLY A 512 -24.18 14.74 -14.25
N ARG A 513 -23.73 15.82 -13.59
CA ARG A 513 -23.34 17.08 -14.23
C ARG A 513 -21.87 17.40 -14.01
N PRO A 514 -21.08 17.62 -15.08
CA PRO A 514 -19.68 18.05 -14.98
C PRO A 514 -19.60 19.51 -14.58
N GLU A 515 -18.85 19.80 -13.51
CA GLU A 515 -18.67 21.15 -13.00
C GLU A 515 -17.68 21.94 -13.87
N GLN A 516 -17.98 23.23 -14.14
CA GLN A 516 -17.12 24.16 -14.88
C GLN A 516 -16.66 23.58 -16.24
N LEU A 517 -17.54 22.86 -16.94
CA LEU A 517 -17.24 22.17 -18.20
C LEU A 517 -16.66 23.12 -19.26
N VAL A 518 -17.24 24.31 -19.40
CA VAL A 518 -16.86 25.29 -20.42
C VAL A 518 -15.42 25.74 -20.18
N GLU A 519 -15.08 26.10 -18.94
CA GLU A 519 -13.76 26.58 -18.55
C GLU A 519 -12.70 25.48 -18.68
N HIS A 520 -13.06 24.25 -18.32
CA HIS A 520 -12.20 23.09 -18.48
C HIS A 520 -11.88 22.78 -19.94
N LEU A 521 -12.87 22.84 -20.82
CA LEU A 521 -12.68 22.58 -22.25
C LEU A 521 -11.98 23.77 -22.95
N ALA A 522 -12.26 25.00 -22.54
CA ALA A 522 -11.57 26.18 -23.06
C ALA A 522 -10.05 26.12 -22.78
N ARG A 523 -9.68 25.78 -21.54
CA ARG A 523 -8.27 25.60 -21.16
C ARG A 523 -7.63 24.43 -21.93
N LEU A 524 -8.32 23.28 -22.03
CA LEU A 524 -7.83 22.12 -22.78
C LEU A 524 -7.64 22.46 -24.24
N GLY A 525 -8.58 23.17 -24.89
CA GLY A 525 -8.51 23.61 -26.25
C GLY A 525 -7.36 24.59 -26.49
N SER A 526 -7.13 25.51 -25.56
CA SER A 526 -5.95 26.42 -25.64
C SER A 526 -4.64 25.61 -25.58
N SER A 527 -4.54 24.59 -24.74
CA SER A 527 -3.36 23.71 -24.67
C SER A 527 -3.18 22.90 -25.96
N VAL A 528 -4.25 22.32 -26.49
CA VAL A 528 -4.23 21.52 -27.73
C VAL A 528 -3.79 22.38 -28.94
N ARG A 529 -4.32 23.61 -29.08
CA ARG A 529 -3.85 24.53 -30.11
C ARG A 529 -2.38 24.88 -29.98
N ALA A 530 -1.96 25.20 -28.77
CA ALA A 530 -0.58 25.64 -28.55
C ALA A 530 0.45 24.52 -28.71
N CYS A 531 0.13 23.30 -28.26
CA CYS A 531 1.06 22.18 -28.25
C CYS A 531 1.01 21.34 -29.53
N PHE A 532 -0.17 21.20 -30.15
CA PHE A 532 -0.39 20.26 -31.24
C PHE A 532 -0.94 20.89 -32.54
N SER A 533 -1.24 22.19 -32.53
CA SER A 533 -1.84 22.92 -33.68
C SER A 533 -3.17 22.30 -34.15
N HIS A 534 -3.95 21.75 -33.22
CA HIS A 534 -5.24 21.11 -33.47
C HIS A 534 -6.37 21.82 -32.71
N GLU A 535 -7.61 21.59 -33.14
CA GLU A 535 -8.81 22.04 -32.43
C GLU A 535 -9.49 20.85 -31.75
N LEU A 536 -10.14 21.09 -30.60
CA LEU A 536 -11.00 20.10 -29.99
C LEU A 536 -12.25 19.84 -30.85
N PRO A 537 -12.71 18.58 -30.95
CA PRO A 537 -13.95 18.28 -31.65
C PRO A 537 -15.14 19.08 -31.10
N GLY A 538 -15.95 19.67 -31.95
CA GLY A 538 -17.12 20.47 -31.55
C GLY A 538 -18.14 19.70 -30.72
N ALA A 539 -18.23 18.37 -30.91
CA ALA A 539 -19.11 17.48 -30.15
C ALA A 539 -18.59 17.11 -28.75
N LEU A 540 -17.34 17.47 -28.40
CA LEU A 540 -16.70 16.99 -27.16
C LEU A 540 -17.47 17.41 -25.91
N ALA A 541 -18.00 18.62 -25.86
CA ALA A 541 -18.79 19.08 -24.71
C ALA A 541 -20.04 18.24 -24.48
N GLU A 542 -20.70 17.83 -25.56
CA GLU A 542 -21.88 16.95 -25.47
C GLU A 542 -21.52 15.53 -25.07
N GLN A 543 -20.43 14.98 -25.62
CA GLN A 543 -19.92 13.67 -25.23
C GLN A 543 -19.55 13.62 -23.74
N VAL A 544 -18.94 14.69 -23.21
CA VAL A 544 -18.62 14.80 -21.77
C VAL A 544 -19.91 14.83 -20.93
N ARG A 545 -20.95 15.59 -21.36
CA ARG A 545 -22.25 15.61 -20.64
C ARG A 545 -22.93 14.26 -20.65
N GLN A 546 -22.97 13.58 -21.78
CA GLN A 546 -23.56 12.25 -21.91
C GLN A 546 -22.81 11.24 -21.03
N ARG A 547 -21.49 11.29 -21.00
CA ARG A 547 -20.69 10.42 -20.14
C ARG A 547 -20.94 10.71 -18.67
N ALA A 548 -21.07 11.95 -18.28
CA ALA A 548 -21.32 12.38 -16.92
C ALA A 548 -22.74 12.00 -16.45
N ALA A 549 -23.74 12.08 -17.30
CA ALA A 549 -25.15 11.79 -16.97
C ALA A 549 -25.38 10.35 -16.47
N GLY A 550 -24.51 9.41 -16.84
CA GLY A 550 -24.55 8.02 -16.37
C GLY A 550 -23.76 7.75 -15.07
N LEU A 551 -23.31 8.79 -14.36
CA LEU A 551 -22.49 8.64 -13.15
C LEU A 551 -23.29 9.03 -11.90
N ASP A 552 -23.52 8.06 -11.02
CA ASP A 552 -24.21 8.27 -9.75
C ASP A 552 -23.23 8.77 -8.66
N GLY A 553 -23.57 9.88 -8.01
CA GLY A 553 -22.75 10.50 -6.98
C GLY A 553 -21.51 11.25 -7.52
N PRO A 554 -20.61 11.68 -6.62
CA PRO A 554 -19.44 12.48 -7.02
C PRO A 554 -18.39 11.62 -7.74
N HIS A 555 -18.01 12.02 -8.97
CA HIS A 555 -16.99 11.36 -9.79
C HIS A 555 -15.93 12.34 -10.26
N ARG A 556 -14.71 11.84 -10.41
CA ARG A 556 -13.67 12.47 -11.20
C ARG A 556 -13.87 12.06 -12.65
N LEU A 557 -14.06 13.03 -13.55
CA LEU A 557 -14.01 12.81 -15.00
C LEU A 557 -12.74 13.47 -15.56
N ARG A 558 -11.96 12.72 -16.31
CA ARG A 558 -10.73 13.19 -16.97
C ARG A 558 -10.86 13.04 -18.47
N VAL A 559 -10.52 14.09 -19.21
CA VAL A 559 -10.38 14.09 -20.67
C VAL A 559 -8.92 14.29 -20.98
N THR A 560 -8.29 13.33 -21.65
CA THR A 560 -6.90 13.36 -22.11
C THR A 560 -6.88 13.47 -23.63
N THR A 561 -6.00 14.30 -24.16
CA THR A 561 -5.75 14.42 -25.59
C THR A 561 -4.31 14.06 -25.87
N VAL A 562 -4.09 13.11 -26.78
CA VAL A 562 -2.76 12.64 -27.17
C VAL A 562 -2.61 12.85 -28.68
N PRO A 563 -1.50 13.45 -29.15
CA PRO A 563 -1.23 13.54 -30.58
C PRO A 563 -0.98 12.15 -31.18
N ASP A 564 -1.59 11.86 -32.32
CA ASP A 564 -1.44 10.60 -33.02
C ASP A 564 -1.39 10.80 -34.53
N ALA A 565 -0.21 10.61 -35.15
CA ALA A 565 0.04 10.62 -36.60
C ALA A 565 -0.71 11.73 -37.39
N GLY A 566 -0.76 12.97 -36.88
CA GLY A 566 -1.46 14.10 -37.51
C GLY A 566 -2.94 14.25 -37.15
N SER A 567 -3.40 13.49 -36.16
CA SER A 567 -4.73 13.59 -35.55
C SER A 567 -4.65 13.72 -34.02
N LEU A 568 -5.79 13.84 -33.33
CA LEU A 568 -5.89 13.82 -31.88
C LEU A 568 -6.67 12.56 -31.43
N CYS A 569 -6.03 11.74 -30.61
CA CYS A 569 -6.73 10.72 -29.86
C CYS A 569 -7.31 11.33 -28.58
N LEU A 570 -8.59 11.08 -28.33
CA LEU A 570 -9.32 11.55 -27.13
C LEU A 570 -9.68 10.37 -26.25
N GLU A 571 -9.24 10.42 -25.00
CA GLU A 571 -9.58 9.42 -23.98
C GLU A 571 -10.39 10.08 -22.86
N MET A 572 -11.50 9.45 -22.46
CA MET A 572 -12.31 9.86 -21.32
C MET A 572 -12.35 8.77 -20.27
N THR A 573 -11.79 9.05 -19.09
CA THR A 573 -11.80 8.16 -17.93
C THR A 573 -12.54 8.78 -16.76
N HIS A 574 -13.19 7.96 -15.95
CA HIS A 574 -13.84 8.42 -14.72
C HIS A 574 -13.56 7.48 -13.56
N ALA A 575 -13.67 8.01 -12.34
CA ALA A 575 -13.56 7.24 -11.12
C ALA A 575 -14.42 7.88 -10.02
N PRO A 576 -15.09 7.09 -9.16
CA PRO A 576 -15.85 7.63 -8.05
C PRO A 576 -14.96 8.38 -7.07
N LEU A 577 -15.50 9.44 -6.48
CA LEU A 577 -14.87 10.17 -5.39
C LEU A 577 -15.69 9.92 -4.12
N ASN A 578 -15.02 9.66 -2.99
CA ASN A 578 -15.71 9.53 -1.72
C ASN A 578 -16.50 10.82 -1.43
N PRO A 579 -17.78 10.73 -1.04
CA PRO A 579 -18.59 11.92 -0.78
C PRO A 579 -17.97 12.74 0.36
N PRO A 580 -18.06 14.09 0.31
CA PRO A 580 -17.70 14.94 1.44
C PRO A 580 -18.63 14.62 2.61
N GLY A 581 -18.08 14.11 3.71
CA GLY A 581 -18.83 13.73 4.92
C GLY A 581 -18.62 12.29 5.39
N ALA A 582 -18.12 11.38 4.53
CA ALA A 582 -17.76 10.00 4.91
C ALA A 582 -16.29 9.83 5.28
N ALA A 583 -15.48 10.89 5.20
CA ALA A 583 -14.08 10.88 5.63
C ALA A 583 -13.95 11.68 6.94
N PRO A 584 -13.04 11.27 7.86
CA PRO A 584 -12.65 12.12 8.98
C PRO A 584 -12.17 13.48 8.46
N PRO A 585 -12.17 14.56 9.27
CA PRO A 585 -11.72 15.87 8.84
C PRO A 585 -10.38 15.72 8.12
N VAL A 586 -10.37 16.06 6.84
CA VAL A 586 -9.23 15.80 5.94
C VAL A 586 -8.05 16.57 6.52
N ALA A 587 -7.00 15.84 6.91
CA ALA A 587 -5.79 16.45 7.44
C ALA A 587 -5.32 17.57 6.51
N PRO A 588 -4.84 18.69 7.05
CA PRO A 588 -4.26 19.78 6.27
C PRO A 588 -3.14 19.25 5.36
N TRP A 589 -2.99 19.85 4.18
CA TRP A 589 -1.95 19.45 3.25
C TRP A 589 -0.56 19.75 3.81
N VAL A 590 0.36 18.82 3.60
CA VAL A 590 1.79 19.03 3.84
C VAL A 590 2.46 19.22 2.49
N LEU A 591 3.25 20.28 2.35
CA LEU A 591 3.97 20.60 1.11
C LEU A 591 5.49 20.52 1.33
N ARG A 592 6.22 20.26 0.24
CA ARG A 592 7.69 20.26 0.22
C ARG A 592 8.19 21.10 -0.95
N PRO A 593 9.07 22.06 -0.75
CA PRO A 593 9.67 22.81 -1.83
C PRO A 593 10.46 21.93 -2.79
N VAL A 594 10.26 22.16 -4.09
CA VAL A 594 10.95 21.49 -5.20
C VAL A 594 11.25 22.54 -6.25
N VAL A 595 12.50 22.66 -6.65
CA VAL A 595 12.90 23.64 -7.65
C VAL A 595 12.60 23.16 -9.06
N VAL A 596 11.82 23.94 -9.79
CA VAL A 596 11.47 23.68 -11.21
C VAL A 596 11.79 24.94 -11.99
N PRO A 597 12.98 25.03 -12.61
CA PRO A 597 13.40 26.23 -13.33
C PRO A 597 12.41 26.61 -14.43
N GLY A 598 11.85 27.86 -14.35
CA GLY A 598 10.86 28.35 -15.27
C GLY A 598 9.45 27.75 -15.15
N GLY A 599 9.22 26.85 -14.19
CA GLY A 599 7.94 26.16 -14.01
C GLY A 599 7.61 25.15 -15.13
N TRP A 600 6.41 24.57 -15.07
CA TRP A 600 5.93 23.64 -16.12
C TRP A 600 4.97 24.28 -17.11
N GLY A 601 4.80 25.57 -17.03
CA GLY A 601 4.02 26.33 -17.96
C GLY A 601 2.52 26.21 -17.79
N ARG A 602 1.79 26.78 -18.75
CA ARG A 602 0.33 26.92 -18.72
C ARG A 602 -0.44 25.64 -19.06
N HIS A 603 0.26 24.54 -19.38
CA HIS A 603 -0.37 23.32 -19.87
C HIS A 603 -0.49 22.25 -18.77
N LYS A 604 -1.61 21.54 -18.74
CA LYS A 604 -1.79 20.41 -17.83
C LYS A 604 -1.30 19.13 -18.53
N TRP A 605 -0.02 18.87 -18.41
CA TRP A 605 0.67 17.77 -19.06
C TRP A 605 0.18 16.40 -18.54
N ALA A 606 0.00 15.45 -19.46
CA ALA A 606 -0.25 14.06 -19.11
C ALA A 606 1.03 13.39 -18.57
N ASP A 607 2.19 13.84 -19.01
CA ASP A 607 3.47 13.49 -18.42
C ASP A 607 3.62 14.12 -17.03
N ARG A 608 3.59 13.28 -16.02
CA ARG A 608 3.77 13.69 -14.62
C ARG A 608 4.95 13.00 -13.95
N ARG A 609 5.75 12.27 -14.74
CA ARG A 609 6.89 11.48 -14.23
C ARG A 609 7.83 12.30 -13.35
N ALA A 610 8.16 13.51 -13.77
CA ALA A 610 9.08 14.35 -13.02
C ALA A 610 8.49 14.88 -11.68
N LEU A 611 7.18 15.03 -11.55
CA LEU A 611 6.53 15.35 -10.26
C LEU A 611 6.42 14.13 -9.36
N ASP A 612 6.33 12.95 -9.97
CA ASP A 612 6.22 11.68 -9.25
C ASP A 612 7.62 11.16 -8.84
N THR A 613 8.72 11.76 -9.33
CA THR A 613 10.13 11.37 -9.05
C THR A 613 10.84 12.20 -7.99
N THR A 614 10.20 13.16 -7.32
CA THR A 614 10.86 13.96 -6.29
C THR A 614 11.17 13.15 -5.04
N PRO A 615 12.46 13.01 -4.62
CA PRO A 615 12.84 12.15 -3.50
C PRO A 615 12.24 12.60 -2.16
N GLY A 616 11.62 11.68 -1.42
CA GLY A 616 11.15 11.90 -0.05
C GLY A 616 10.11 10.86 0.36
N PRO A 617 9.96 10.56 1.66
CA PRO A 617 8.92 9.66 2.13
C PRO A 617 7.56 10.28 1.84
N TRP A 618 6.91 9.86 0.76
CA TRP A 618 5.57 10.29 0.39
C TRP A 618 4.56 9.74 1.41
N SER A 619 4.13 10.62 2.31
CA SER A 619 2.82 10.46 2.91
C SER A 619 1.79 10.80 1.83
N PRO A 620 0.62 10.12 1.75
CA PRO A 620 -0.48 10.51 0.85
C PRO A 620 -0.98 11.96 1.07
N VAL A 621 -0.35 12.70 1.97
CA VAL A 621 -0.65 14.05 2.41
C VAL A 621 0.45 15.06 2.01
N CYS A 622 1.59 14.65 1.42
CA CYS A 622 2.68 15.57 1.03
C CYS A 622 2.71 15.77 -0.49
N ASP A 623 2.52 17.01 -0.96
CA ASP A 623 2.55 17.38 -2.38
C ASP A 623 3.76 18.30 -2.66
N PRO A 624 4.44 18.24 -3.82
CA PRO A 624 5.52 19.15 -4.13
C PRO A 624 5.01 20.60 -4.25
N LEU A 625 5.67 21.51 -3.55
CA LEU A 625 5.54 22.95 -3.79
C LEU A 625 6.58 23.35 -4.83
N LEU A 626 6.15 23.65 -6.04
CA LEU A 626 7.02 24.04 -7.14
C LEU A 626 7.52 25.46 -6.91
N VAL A 627 8.83 25.62 -6.96
CA VAL A 627 9.52 26.89 -6.75
C VAL A 627 10.49 27.12 -7.91
N ASP A 628 10.56 28.31 -8.43
CA ASP A 628 11.53 28.66 -9.47
C ASP A 628 12.96 28.73 -8.88
N GLN A 629 13.97 28.73 -9.73
CA GLN A 629 15.39 28.79 -9.33
C GLN A 629 15.75 30.08 -8.56
N ASP A 630 14.98 31.15 -8.72
CA ASP A 630 15.13 32.43 -8.01
C ASP A 630 14.43 32.44 -6.63
N GLY A 631 13.76 31.34 -6.24
CA GLY A 631 13.01 31.22 -4.99
C GLY A 631 11.54 31.67 -5.09
N THR A 632 11.05 32.03 -6.27
CA THR A 632 9.65 32.37 -6.49
C THR A 632 8.79 31.11 -6.41
N VAL A 633 7.76 31.14 -5.57
CA VAL A 633 6.79 30.05 -5.44
C VAL A 633 5.84 30.08 -6.63
N LEU A 634 5.62 28.93 -7.25
CA LEU A 634 4.80 28.77 -8.43
C LEU A 634 3.42 28.16 -8.07
N GLU A 635 3.35 26.88 -7.95
CA GLU A 635 2.13 26.13 -7.64
C GLU A 635 2.49 24.81 -6.94
N THR A 636 1.53 23.94 -6.64
CA THR A 636 1.85 22.57 -6.23
C THR A 636 1.78 21.62 -7.43
N GLY A 637 2.20 20.38 -7.23
CA GLY A 637 2.04 19.36 -8.27
C GLY A 637 0.61 19.17 -8.78
N ARG A 638 -0.41 19.61 -8.01
CA ARG A 638 -1.83 19.33 -8.32
C ARG A 638 -2.78 20.50 -8.06
N ALA A 639 -2.31 21.61 -7.53
CA ALA A 639 -3.14 22.72 -7.07
C ALA A 639 -2.42 24.05 -7.15
N ASN A 640 -3.15 25.16 -7.30
CA ASN A 640 -2.60 26.50 -7.19
C ASN A 640 -2.55 26.93 -5.71
N VAL A 641 -1.56 27.75 -5.35
CA VAL A 641 -1.27 28.20 -3.98
C VAL A 641 -1.84 29.59 -3.73
N PHE A 642 -2.37 29.79 -2.53
CA PHE A 642 -2.82 31.07 -1.98
C PHE A 642 -2.22 31.30 -0.60
N VAL A 643 -1.81 32.53 -0.34
CA VAL A 643 -1.18 32.97 0.90
C VAL A 643 -1.95 34.15 1.45
N VAL A 644 -2.25 34.13 2.76
CA VAL A 644 -2.93 35.26 3.44
C VAL A 644 -1.95 35.93 4.38
N ARG A 645 -1.75 37.22 4.21
CA ARG A 645 -0.89 38.03 5.09
C ARG A 645 -1.51 39.38 5.36
N GLY A 646 -1.71 39.72 6.63
CA GLY A 646 -2.30 41.00 6.99
C GLY A 646 -3.69 41.27 6.40
N GLY A 647 -4.49 40.22 6.16
CA GLY A 647 -5.80 40.30 5.54
C GLY A 647 -5.80 40.34 4.00
N VAL A 648 -4.63 40.45 3.37
CA VAL A 648 -4.47 40.41 1.90
C VAL A 648 -4.27 38.98 1.43
N VAL A 649 -5.02 38.55 0.42
CA VAL A 649 -4.88 37.24 -0.23
C VAL A 649 -4.01 37.37 -1.45
N THR A 650 -2.90 36.63 -1.50
CA THR A 650 -1.94 36.68 -2.58
C THR A 650 -1.80 35.30 -3.25
N THR A 651 -1.66 35.26 -4.57
CA THR A 651 -1.41 34.04 -5.35
C THR A 651 -0.43 34.34 -6.47
N PRO A 652 0.42 33.40 -6.89
CA PRO A 652 1.33 33.61 -8.03
C PRO A 652 0.58 34.04 -9.31
N PRO A 653 1.17 34.92 -10.15
CA PRO A 653 0.55 35.40 -11.38
C PRO A 653 0.52 34.30 -12.44
N VAL A 654 -0.44 34.38 -13.36
CA VAL A 654 -0.49 33.49 -14.55
C VAL A 654 0.37 34.11 -15.66
N ASP A 655 1.67 34.04 -15.51
CA ASP A 655 2.69 34.62 -16.41
C ASP A 655 3.29 33.64 -17.42
N GLY A 656 2.78 32.40 -17.42
CA GLY A 656 3.27 31.30 -18.25
C GLY A 656 4.05 30.24 -17.50
N ARG A 657 4.44 30.47 -16.25
CA ARG A 657 5.16 29.52 -15.38
C ARG A 657 4.24 28.55 -14.66
N ILE A 658 2.97 28.89 -14.47
CA ILE A 658 1.97 28.10 -13.73
C ILE A 658 0.76 27.74 -14.58
N LEU A 659 0.03 26.70 -14.16
CA LEU A 659 -1.24 26.32 -14.76
C LEU A 659 -2.33 27.37 -14.42
N PRO A 660 -3.08 27.92 -15.42
CA PRO A 660 -4.27 28.72 -15.15
C PRO A 660 -5.40 27.81 -14.62
N GLY A 661 -5.44 27.64 -13.30
CA GLY A 661 -6.38 26.73 -12.64
C GLY A 661 -7.81 27.24 -12.73
N VAL A 662 -8.75 26.39 -13.18
CA VAL A 662 -10.18 26.75 -13.27
C VAL A 662 -10.72 27.08 -11.87
N MET A 663 -10.38 26.28 -10.86
CA MET A 663 -10.77 26.57 -9.46
C MET A 663 -10.07 27.83 -8.92
N ARG A 664 -8.81 28.10 -9.31
CA ARG A 664 -8.10 29.33 -8.95
C ARG A 664 -8.88 30.58 -9.42
N ALA A 665 -9.28 30.60 -10.68
CA ALA A 665 -10.03 31.71 -11.26
C ALA A 665 -11.37 31.94 -10.52
N ARG A 666 -12.08 30.87 -10.19
CA ARG A 666 -13.33 30.94 -9.40
C ARG A 666 -13.10 31.50 -8.01
N VAL A 667 -12.09 31.05 -7.29
CA VAL A 667 -11.75 31.53 -5.95
C VAL A 667 -11.39 33.01 -5.98
N LEU A 668 -10.59 33.45 -6.97
CA LEU A 668 -10.24 34.87 -7.16
C LEU A 668 -11.49 35.73 -7.36
N SER A 669 -12.41 35.29 -8.24
CA SER A 669 -13.67 35.99 -8.49
C SER A 669 -14.53 36.07 -7.23
N SER A 670 -14.66 34.99 -6.48
CA SER A 670 -15.46 34.92 -5.24
C SER A 670 -14.88 35.84 -4.16
N LEU A 671 -13.57 35.82 -3.94
CA LEU A 671 -12.89 36.68 -2.95
C LEU A 671 -13.05 38.16 -3.28
N ARG A 672 -12.85 38.55 -4.54
CA ARG A 672 -13.04 39.93 -4.99
C ARG A 672 -14.48 40.40 -4.83
N ALA A 673 -15.45 39.55 -5.18
CA ALA A 673 -16.88 39.86 -5.02
C ALA A 673 -17.28 40.04 -3.55
N ALA A 674 -16.58 39.40 -2.62
CA ALA A 674 -16.79 39.52 -1.19
C ALA A 674 -15.99 40.69 -0.55
N GLY A 675 -15.26 41.46 -1.34
CA GLY A 675 -14.52 42.62 -0.86
C GLY A 675 -13.15 42.32 -0.24
N TYR A 676 -12.63 41.11 -0.41
CA TYR A 676 -11.26 40.82 0.00
C TYR A 676 -10.26 41.52 -0.93
N GLU A 677 -9.19 42.03 -0.33
CA GLU A 677 -8.04 42.49 -1.13
C GLU A 677 -7.28 41.29 -1.68
N VAL A 678 -7.21 41.19 -3.03
CA VAL A 678 -6.60 40.05 -3.71
C VAL A 678 -5.53 40.53 -4.67
N ARG A 679 -4.30 39.99 -4.52
CA ARG A 679 -3.14 40.32 -5.36
C ARG A 679 -2.66 39.10 -6.13
N GLU A 680 -2.37 39.30 -7.43
CA GLU A 680 -1.69 38.31 -8.26
C GLU A 680 -0.27 38.82 -8.46
N GLN A 681 0.67 38.30 -7.67
CA GLN A 681 2.09 38.75 -7.68
C GLN A 681 3.00 37.59 -7.24
N ASP A 682 4.28 37.74 -7.54
CA ASP A 682 5.29 36.80 -7.09
C ASP A 682 5.30 36.66 -5.57
N ILE A 683 5.50 35.43 -5.11
CA ILE A 683 5.54 35.05 -3.70
C ILE A 683 6.83 34.27 -3.47
N THR A 684 7.57 34.58 -2.42
CA THR A 684 8.76 33.84 -2.01
C THR A 684 8.45 32.91 -0.83
N LEU A 685 9.33 31.94 -0.55
CA LEU A 685 9.22 31.10 0.64
C LEU A 685 9.29 31.96 1.94
N ALA A 686 9.99 33.07 1.92
CA ALA A 686 10.04 34.00 3.06
C ALA A 686 8.69 34.73 3.27
N ASP A 687 7.98 35.06 2.19
CA ASP A 687 6.63 35.63 2.29
C ASP A 687 5.66 34.62 2.86
N ILE A 688 5.78 33.35 2.47
CA ILE A 688 4.96 32.25 3.01
C ILE A 688 5.26 32.05 4.50
N ALA A 689 6.51 32.08 4.93
CA ALA A 689 6.89 31.92 6.35
C ALA A 689 6.23 32.99 7.25
N GLY A 690 5.96 34.19 6.69
CA GLY A 690 5.26 35.28 7.39
C GLY A 690 3.73 35.28 7.23
N ALA A 691 3.14 34.27 6.59
CA ALA A 691 1.71 34.18 6.35
C ALA A 691 0.92 33.83 7.62
N SER A 692 -0.33 34.33 7.69
CA SER A 692 -1.30 33.87 8.69
C SER A 692 -2.03 32.59 8.29
N GLU A 693 -2.23 32.40 6.97
CA GLU A 693 -2.87 31.22 6.38
C GLU A 693 -2.21 30.87 5.06
N VAL A 694 -2.13 29.58 4.74
CA VAL A 694 -1.78 29.06 3.42
C VAL A 694 -2.84 28.03 3.00
N PHE A 695 -3.35 28.14 1.80
CA PHE A 695 -4.27 27.16 1.26
C PHE A 695 -4.02 26.90 -0.22
N VAL A 696 -4.51 25.77 -0.71
CA VAL A 696 -4.39 25.36 -2.12
C VAL A 696 -5.75 25.09 -2.73
N THR A 697 -5.85 25.20 -4.06
CA THR A 697 -7.13 25.01 -4.75
C THR A 697 -6.99 24.10 -5.97
N ASN A 698 -7.92 23.14 -6.11
CA ASN A 698 -8.06 22.35 -7.33
C ASN A 698 -9.51 21.98 -7.64
N ALA A 699 -9.78 21.54 -8.87
CA ALA A 699 -11.13 21.29 -9.36
C ALA A 699 -11.88 20.15 -8.68
N LEU A 700 -11.19 19.19 -8.05
CA LEU A 700 -11.83 18.01 -7.41
C LEU A 700 -12.13 18.22 -5.94
N ARG A 701 -11.32 19.02 -5.24
CA ARG A 701 -11.37 19.17 -3.78
C ARG A 701 -11.68 20.59 -3.30
N GLY A 702 -11.88 21.53 -4.22
CA GLY A 702 -12.10 22.94 -3.88
C GLY A 702 -10.86 23.55 -3.22
N ALA A 703 -11.06 24.31 -2.12
CA ALA A 703 -10.01 24.89 -1.32
C ALA A 703 -9.63 23.98 -0.14
N ARG A 704 -8.32 23.85 0.11
CA ARG A 704 -7.78 23.03 1.20
C ARG A 704 -6.70 23.77 1.97
N PRO A 705 -6.74 23.77 3.31
CA PRO A 705 -5.70 24.36 4.11
C PRO A 705 -4.39 23.61 3.97
N VAL A 706 -3.28 24.34 3.99
CA VAL A 706 -1.93 23.80 4.12
C VAL A 706 -1.55 23.86 5.59
N GLY A 707 -1.25 22.69 6.19
CA GLY A 707 -0.87 22.59 7.60
C GLY A 707 0.63 22.77 7.81
N GLU A 708 1.44 22.41 6.81
CA GLU A 708 2.90 22.48 6.89
C GLU A 708 3.50 22.65 5.50
N ILE A 709 4.51 23.50 5.39
CA ILE A 709 5.47 23.49 4.30
C ILE A 709 6.83 23.19 4.92
N ARG A 710 7.40 22.03 4.59
CA ARG A 710 8.64 21.54 5.20
C ARG A 710 9.77 22.55 5.04
N GLY A 711 10.45 22.84 6.14
CA GLY A 711 11.54 23.82 6.18
C GLY A 711 11.10 25.29 6.08
N VAL A 712 9.79 25.60 6.01
CA VAL A 712 9.26 26.95 5.89
C VAL A 712 8.37 27.34 7.07
N GLY A 713 7.36 26.53 7.41
CA GLY A 713 6.46 26.82 8.52
C GLY A 713 5.25 25.91 8.60
N ALA A 714 4.43 26.12 9.64
CA ALA A 714 3.18 25.39 9.85
C ALA A 714 2.04 26.36 10.17
N TRP A 715 0.83 26.06 9.69
CA TRP A 715 -0.34 26.93 9.80
C TRP A 715 -1.58 26.12 10.23
N ALA A 716 -2.40 26.75 11.08
CA ALA A 716 -3.75 26.27 11.31
C ALA A 716 -4.68 26.80 10.19
N PRO A 717 -5.80 26.09 9.89
CA PRO A 717 -6.82 26.62 8.99
C PRO A 717 -7.35 27.96 9.53
N GLY A 718 -7.27 29.02 8.72
CA GLY A 718 -7.71 30.34 9.14
C GLY A 718 -9.06 30.76 8.54
N PRO A 719 -9.56 31.95 8.93
CA PRO A 719 -10.90 32.41 8.56
C PRO A 719 -11.11 32.59 7.06
N VAL A 720 -10.09 33.01 6.30
CA VAL A 720 -10.21 33.17 4.84
C VAL A 720 -10.35 31.82 4.17
N THR A 721 -9.55 30.84 4.56
CA THR A 721 -9.64 29.46 4.05
C THR A 721 -11.03 28.86 4.31
N VAL A 722 -11.55 29.02 5.51
CA VAL A 722 -12.89 28.53 5.90
C VAL A 722 -13.98 29.25 5.11
N TRP A 723 -13.86 30.56 4.94
CA TRP A 723 -14.81 31.33 4.12
C TRP A 723 -14.82 30.84 2.67
N VAL A 724 -13.64 30.65 2.03
CA VAL A 724 -13.54 30.14 0.66
C VAL A 724 -14.19 28.76 0.54
N GLN A 725 -13.97 27.87 1.52
CA GLN A 725 -14.59 26.54 1.52
C GLN A 725 -16.13 26.64 1.53
N ARG A 726 -16.70 27.51 2.39
CA ARG A 726 -18.16 27.74 2.44
C ARG A 726 -18.67 28.36 1.15
N ALA A 727 -18.02 29.39 0.65
CA ALA A 727 -18.45 30.07 -0.59
C ALA A 727 -18.42 29.12 -1.82
N LEU A 728 -17.53 28.12 -1.82
CA LEU A 728 -17.51 27.07 -2.85
C LEU A 728 -18.59 26.00 -2.64
N ALA A 729 -19.05 25.78 -1.40
CA ALA A 729 -20.11 24.82 -1.09
C ALA A 729 -21.51 25.39 -1.32
N ASP A 730 -21.73 26.68 -1.00
CA ASP A 730 -23.05 27.33 -0.97
C ASP A 730 -23.46 27.93 -2.33
N ALA A 731 -22.55 28.01 -3.31
CA ALA A 731 -22.87 28.61 -4.63
C ALA A 731 -23.73 27.66 -5.47
N PRO A 732 -25.02 27.95 -5.70
CA PRO A 732 -25.81 27.20 -6.67
C PRO A 732 -25.23 27.42 -8.08
N TRP A 733 -25.14 26.34 -8.83
CA TRP A 733 -24.58 26.29 -10.19
C TRP A 733 -25.42 27.14 -11.15
N ARG A 734 -25.08 28.41 -11.30
CA ARG A 734 -25.70 29.23 -12.35
C ARG A 734 -24.96 29.02 -13.67
N THR A 735 -25.61 28.37 -14.63
CA THR A 735 -25.30 28.49 -16.04
C THR A 735 -25.61 29.92 -16.45
N GLY A 736 -24.59 30.80 -16.52
CA GLY A 736 -24.81 32.19 -16.94
C GLY A 736 -23.51 32.96 -17.00
N GLY A 737 -23.02 33.14 -18.21
CA GLY A 737 -22.16 34.16 -18.79
C GLY A 737 -21.15 34.87 -17.89
N ILE A 738 -19.91 34.36 -17.88
CA ILE A 738 -18.74 35.20 -17.66
C ILE A 738 -18.13 35.49 -19.05
N ALA A 739 -17.85 36.78 -19.34
CA ALA A 739 -17.26 37.21 -20.58
C ALA A 739 -15.97 36.40 -20.89
N PRO A 740 -15.67 36.14 -22.16
CA PRO A 740 -14.49 35.39 -22.56
C PRO A 740 -13.22 36.04 -21.99
N ILE A 741 -12.37 35.23 -21.37
CA ILE A 741 -11.04 35.67 -20.94
C ILE A 741 -10.25 36.02 -22.19
N ASP A 742 -9.85 37.26 -22.29
CA ASP A 742 -8.96 37.77 -23.34
C ASP A 742 -7.61 37.06 -23.21
N THR A 743 -7.30 36.17 -24.15
CA THR A 743 -6.08 35.37 -24.19
C THR A 743 -4.93 36.04 -24.95
N THR A 744 -5.02 37.36 -25.22
CA THR A 744 -4.04 38.13 -26.02
C THR A 744 -3.22 39.13 -25.20
N ARG A 745 -2.91 38.83 -23.93
CA ARG A 745 -1.85 39.55 -23.20
C ARG A 745 -0.94 38.59 -22.45
#